data_aecbd5e3bb4dbe94979c911b9d5101d7
#
_entry.id   aecbd5e3bb4dbe94979c911b9d5101d7
#
_cell.length_a   1.000
_cell.length_b   1.000
_cell.length_c   1.000
_cell.angle_alpha   90.00
_cell.angle_beta   90.00
_cell.angle_gamma   90.00
#
_symmetry.space_group_name_H-M   'P 1'
#
loop_
_entity.id
_entity.type
_entity.pdbx_description
1 polymer ?
#
loop_
_entity_poly.entity_id
_entity_poly.type
_entity_poly.pdbx_seq_one_letter_code
_entity_poly.pdbx_strand_id
1 'polypeptide(L)'
;MNTIKSLFVVALLILGTTIQAQEMIQKQNIRLQSDLMTPEALWAMGRIGGYAASPDAKHIVYNVAYYSVKQNKSHHILYVMDADGQNQHQLTTSAKNETDAAWLSNDRIAFISGGEVWSMNIDGTNRQQLSQTNGEVEGFLFSPDQKKVILLKSLPYYGSIRKNPDDLPKASGRLVTDMNYRHWDHYVESIMHPFVADVDPSSFIIDPSSMKDILEGKPFECPMAPFGGIEQLAWSPDAKTIAYTCRTKEGVEYAISTDSDIFLYDVTTGSVSNLCKPEGYVAPKSNPTKSMKDQPVNSPEHLKYLPGYDQNPKFSPDGRYVAWLSMARNGYESDRQRLCCYDFKTGEKRFLTESFDSNVDDFCWSDSKDATIYFIGVWHATENLYAINWKGEVKQITNDCADFGSLQMLNNGKQLVMERHDYFHPADLYIVTPNWKKPQLTDIRQITNENKHILSQLAAGTSEQRWVKTTDGKEMLYWVILPPHFDATKKYPTLLFCEGGPQSPVRQFWSYRWNFMIMASQGYVVIAPNRHGLPGFGSEWCEEISGDWTGQCMDDYLTAIDDAAQNLPYVDKDRLAAVGASFGGFSVYYLAGHHDKRFKCFIAHAGAFNLESMYTDTEEVWFSNWEYDDAYWNKDQTANARKTYENSPHRFVDKWDTPILCIHGELDYRINANQGMGAFNAARLRGIPAELLIFPDENHWVLKPQNGILWQRTYFEWLNRWIGK
;
A
#
# COMPACT_ATOMS: atom_id res chain seq x y z
N MET A 1 -61.80 59.94 -23.49
CA MET A 1 -62.11 59.02 -24.64
C MET A 1 -60.79 58.57 -25.22
N ASN A 2 -60.64 57.31 -25.42
CA ASN A 2 -59.54 56.52 -25.96
C ASN A 2 -58.63 55.83 -24.95
N THR A 3 -58.99 54.61 -24.66
CA THR A 3 -58.31 53.52 -23.98
C THR A 3 -57.24 52.93 -24.90
N ILE A 4 -56.00 52.88 -24.42
CA ILE A 4 -54.93 52.08 -25.04
C ILE A 4 -54.72 50.86 -24.16
N LYS A 5 -55.03 49.69 -24.71
CA LYS A 5 -54.73 48.38 -24.12
C LYS A 5 -53.26 48.02 -24.38
N SER A 6 -52.47 47.96 -23.35
CA SER A 6 -51.09 47.39 -23.42
C SER A 6 -51.16 45.87 -23.28
N LEU A 7 -50.82 45.15 -24.35
CA LEU A 7 -50.49 43.70 -24.25
C LEU A 7 -49.17 43.50 -23.65
N PHE A 8 -49.09 42.81 -22.46
CA PHE A 8 -47.90 42.24 -21.95
C PHE A 8 -47.68 40.85 -22.54
N VAL A 9 -46.67 40.72 -23.39
CA VAL A 9 -46.17 39.42 -23.86
C VAL A 9 -45.16 38.94 -22.83
N VAL A 10 -45.53 37.92 -22.04
CA VAL A 10 -44.63 37.22 -21.15
C VAL A 10 -43.88 36.18 -21.98
N ALA A 11 -42.63 36.47 -22.33
CA ALA A 11 -41.73 35.51 -22.92
C ALA A 11 -41.22 34.59 -21.81
N LEU A 12 -41.72 33.36 -21.69
CA LEU A 12 -41.12 32.29 -20.89
C LEU A 12 -39.81 31.86 -21.56
N LEU A 13 -38.71 32.34 -21.05
CA LEU A 13 -37.38 31.73 -21.29
C LEU A 13 -37.33 30.41 -20.55
N ILE A 14 -37.59 29.30 -21.23
CA ILE A 14 -37.30 27.97 -20.77
C ILE A 14 -35.78 27.84 -20.89
N LEU A 15 -35.05 28.09 -19.81
CA LEU A 15 -33.68 27.63 -19.63
C LEU A 15 -33.71 26.10 -19.51
N GLY A 16 -33.60 25.42 -20.64
CA GLY A 16 -33.34 24.01 -20.69
C GLY A 16 -31.93 23.77 -20.17
N THR A 17 -31.80 23.56 -18.88
CA THR A 17 -30.62 22.87 -18.33
C THR A 17 -30.69 21.45 -18.86
N THR A 18 -30.00 21.18 -19.95
CA THR A 18 -29.65 19.81 -20.31
C THR A 18 -28.79 19.28 -19.18
N ILE A 19 -29.42 18.53 -18.26
CA ILE A 19 -28.67 17.62 -17.38
C ILE A 19 -28.06 16.63 -18.37
N GLN A 20 -26.82 16.88 -18.75
CA GLN A 20 -26.02 15.92 -19.47
C GLN A 20 -25.86 14.75 -18.49
N ALA A 21 -26.53 13.62 -18.75
CA ALA A 21 -26.33 12.41 -17.97
C ALA A 21 -24.82 12.16 -17.93
N GLN A 22 -24.27 12.10 -16.74
CA GLN A 22 -22.82 11.89 -16.56
C GLN A 22 -22.51 10.54 -17.21
N GLU A 23 -21.66 10.56 -18.24
CA GLU A 23 -21.25 9.35 -18.94
C GLU A 23 -20.57 8.40 -17.94
N MET A 24 -21.06 7.16 -17.87
CA MET A 24 -20.53 6.16 -16.95
C MET A 24 -19.09 5.83 -17.36
N ILE A 25 -18.19 5.88 -16.41
CA ILE A 25 -16.79 5.51 -16.65
C ILE A 25 -16.71 3.99 -16.82
N GLN A 26 -16.14 3.55 -17.93
CA GLN A 26 -16.02 2.15 -18.33
C GLN A 26 -14.66 1.90 -18.96
N LYS A 27 -14.42 0.65 -19.35
CA LYS A 27 -13.25 0.22 -20.11
C LYS A 27 -13.05 1.09 -21.34
N GLN A 28 -11.86 1.68 -21.48
CA GLN A 28 -11.53 2.57 -22.60
C GLN A 28 -10.88 1.79 -23.75
N ASN A 29 -11.46 1.84 -24.92
CA ASN A 29 -10.87 1.33 -26.14
C ASN A 29 -10.10 2.46 -26.85
N ILE A 30 -8.83 2.61 -26.50
CA ILE A 30 -7.97 3.63 -27.10
C ILE A 30 -7.14 3.04 -28.24
N ARG A 31 -6.89 3.87 -29.27
CA ARG A 31 -5.90 3.58 -30.31
C ARG A 31 -4.68 4.45 -30.07
N LEU A 32 -3.53 3.82 -29.87
CA LEU A 32 -2.28 4.53 -29.62
C LEU A 32 -1.72 5.12 -30.91
N GLN A 33 -1.03 6.26 -30.80
CA GLN A 33 -0.37 6.93 -31.92
C GLN A 33 1.03 6.35 -32.20
N SER A 34 1.62 5.69 -31.22
CA SER A 34 2.89 4.97 -31.31
C SER A 34 2.85 3.73 -30.42
N ASP A 35 3.86 2.89 -30.57
CA ASP A 35 4.04 1.70 -29.74
C ASP A 35 4.82 1.98 -28.43
N LEU A 36 4.98 3.24 -28.05
CA LEU A 36 5.59 3.65 -26.79
C LEU A 36 4.53 4.04 -25.75
N MET A 37 4.74 3.62 -24.51
CA MET A 37 3.85 3.96 -23.39
C MET A 37 3.84 5.46 -23.14
N THR A 38 2.65 6.04 -23.00
CA THR A 38 2.43 7.44 -22.62
C THR A 38 1.65 7.53 -21.31
N PRO A 39 1.66 8.69 -20.62
CA PRO A 39 0.83 8.91 -19.44
C PRO A 39 -0.64 8.57 -19.67
N GLU A 40 -1.19 8.96 -20.82
CA GLU A 40 -2.59 8.73 -21.19
C GLU A 40 -2.88 7.25 -21.41
N ALA A 41 -1.95 6.51 -22.02
CA ALA A 41 -2.07 5.06 -22.19
C ALA A 41 -2.06 4.33 -20.85
N LEU A 42 -1.17 4.73 -19.94
CA LEU A 42 -1.08 4.17 -18.60
C LEU A 42 -2.37 4.42 -17.79
N TRP A 43 -2.92 5.64 -17.84
CA TRP A 43 -4.14 5.99 -17.11
C TRP A 43 -5.43 5.47 -17.75
N ALA A 44 -5.39 5.01 -19.00
CA ALA A 44 -6.50 4.35 -19.66
C ALA A 44 -6.66 2.87 -19.29
N MET A 45 -5.65 2.28 -18.64
CA MET A 45 -5.68 0.87 -18.21
C MET A 45 -6.68 0.64 -17.07
N GLY A 46 -7.42 -0.47 -17.17
CA GLY A 46 -8.21 -0.99 -16.05
C GLY A 46 -7.29 -1.59 -14.98
N ARG A 47 -7.68 -1.43 -13.72
CA ARG A 47 -6.93 -1.93 -12.56
C ARG A 47 -7.76 -2.99 -11.86
N ILE A 48 -7.31 -4.23 -11.97
CA ILE A 48 -7.92 -5.34 -11.21
C ILE A 48 -7.69 -5.07 -9.72
N GLY A 49 -8.75 -5.24 -8.94
CA GLY A 49 -8.76 -5.12 -7.49
C GLY A 49 -9.21 -6.43 -6.82
N GLY A 50 -9.88 -6.33 -5.69
CA GLY A 50 -10.33 -7.48 -4.91
C GLY A 50 -11.11 -8.52 -5.71
N TYR A 51 -10.90 -9.79 -5.37
CA TYR A 51 -11.57 -10.94 -5.99
C TYR A 51 -11.99 -11.98 -4.94
N ALA A 52 -12.96 -12.81 -5.29
CA ALA A 52 -13.41 -13.91 -4.45
C ALA A 52 -13.83 -15.12 -5.30
N ALA A 53 -13.44 -16.32 -4.86
CA ALA A 53 -13.87 -17.59 -5.47
C ALA A 53 -15.18 -18.09 -4.85
N SER A 54 -16.05 -18.68 -5.68
CA SER A 54 -17.32 -19.25 -5.22
C SER A 54 -17.12 -20.46 -4.28
N PRO A 55 -18.12 -20.76 -3.41
CA PRO A 55 -18.02 -21.90 -2.50
C PRO A 55 -17.81 -23.25 -3.20
N ASP A 56 -18.30 -23.43 -4.43
CA ASP A 56 -18.10 -24.65 -5.22
C ASP A 56 -16.85 -24.60 -6.12
N ALA A 57 -16.03 -23.54 -6.00
CA ALA A 57 -14.81 -23.32 -6.76
C ALA A 57 -14.99 -23.26 -8.29
N LYS A 58 -16.19 -22.92 -8.78
CA LYS A 58 -16.47 -22.86 -10.22
C LYS A 58 -16.44 -21.46 -10.79
N HIS A 59 -16.66 -20.43 -9.97
CA HIS A 59 -16.72 -19.05 -10.42
C HIS A 59 -15.78 -18.16 -9.59
N ILE A 60 -15.35 -17.07 -10.20
CA ILE A 60 -14.58 -16.00 -9.56
C ILE A 60 -15.29 -14.68 -9.87
N VAL A 61 -15.64 -13.93 -8.83
CA VAL A 61 -16.04 -12.52 -8.94
C VAL A 61 -14.81 -11.65 -8.68
N TYR A 62 -14.66 -10.56 -9.43
CA TYR A 62 -13.54 -9.63 -9.22
C TYR A 62 -13.94 -8.20 -9.60
N ASN A 63 -13.20 -7.25 -9.07
CA ASN A 63 -13.41 -5.82 -9.29
C ASN A 63 -12.42 -5.29 -10.33
N VAL A 64 -12.86 -4.36 -11.16
CA VAL A 64 -11.99 -3.55 -12.03
C VAL A 64 -12.31 -2.08 -11.86
N ALA A 65 -11.28 -1.28 -11.55
CA ALA A 65 -11.36 0.17 -11.51
C ALA A 65 -10.95 0.76 -12.86
N TYR A 66 -11.85 1.54 -13.48
CA TYR A 66 -11.57 2.35 -14.67
C TYR A 66 -11.48 3.81 -14.30
N TYR A 67 -10.67 4.56 -15.04
CA TYR A 67 -10.40 5.97 -14.77
C TYR A 67 -10.83 6.85 -15.93
N SER A 68 -11.43 7.99 -15.63
CA SER A 68 -11.74 9.04 -16.61
C SER A 68 -10.92 10.29 -16.34
N VAL A 69 -9.97 10.57 -17.20
CA VAL A 69 -9.19 11.82 -17.13
C VAL A 69 -10.11 13.03 -17.24
N LYS A 70 -11.11 12.99 -18.13
CA LYS A 70 -12.09 14.06 -18.32
C LYS A 70 -12.89 14.37 -17.06
N GLN A 71 -13.34 13.32 -16.33
CA GLN A 71 -14.13 13.48 -15.11
C GLN A 71 -13.25 13.58 -13.86
N ASN A 72 -11.96 13.31 -13.98
CA ASN A 72 -10.97 13.23 -12.89
C ASN A 72 -11.41 12.28 -11.76
N LYS A 73 -11.96 11.12 -12.12
CA LYS A 73 -12.56 10.12 -11.21
C LYS A 73 -12.30 8.71 -11.68
N SER A 74 -12.43 7.77 -10.74
CA SER A 74 -12.52 6.33 -11.01
C SER A 74 -13.96 5.83 -10.89
N HIS A 75 -14.20 4.66 -11.46
CA HIS A 75 -15.44 3.90 -11.31
C HIS A 75 -15.09 2.42 -11.18
N HIS A 76 -15.62 1.78 -10.14
CA HIS A 76 -15.39 0.38 -9.80
C HIS A 76 -16.56 -0.47 -10.26
N ILE A 77 -16.27 -1.52 -11.02
CA ILE A 77 -17.25 -2.42 -11.65
C ILE A 77 -16.90 -3.86 -11.28
N LEU A 78 -17.93 -4.65 -10.96
CA LEU A 78 -17.76 -6.08 -10.70
C LEU A 78 -17.93 -6.89 -11.99
N TYR A 79 -17.06 -7.88 -12.13
CA TYR A 79 -17.06 -8.88 -13.18
C TYR A 79 -17.15 -10.27 -12.57
N VAL A 80 -17.66 -11.22 -13.33
CA VAL A 80 -17.67 -12.63 -12.98
C VAL A 80 -17.17 -13.47 -14.15
N MET A 81 -16.52 -14.59 -13.84
CA MET A 81 -16.03 -15.55 -14.82
C MET A 81 -16.06 -16.96 -14.20
N ASP A 82 -15.95 -17.98 -15.05
CA ASP A 82 -15.65 -19.33 -14.59
C ASP A 82 -14.22 -19.40 -14.01
N ALA A 83 -13.96 -20.30 -13.08
CA ALA A 83 -12.65 -20.44 -12.44
C ALA A 83 -11.52 -20.81 -13.44
N ASP A 84 -11.86 -21.25 -14.65
CA ASP A 84 -10.90 -21.46 -15.72
C ASP A 84 -10.64 -20.24 -16.61
N GLY A 85 -11.28 -19.08 -16.29
CA GLY A 85 -11.17 -17.83 -17.02
C GLY A 85 -12.11 -17.72 -18.22
N GLN A 86 -12.99 -18.68 -18.44
CA GLN A 86 -14.00 -18.61 -19.51
C GLN A 86 -15.24 -17.83 -19.05
N ASN A 87 -16.11 -17.52 -20.00
CA ASN A 87 -17.43 -16.85 -19.75
C ASN A 87 -17.35 -15.55 -18.96
N GLN A 88 -16.22 -14.83 -19.08
CA GLN A 88 -16.03 -13.55 -18.43
C GLN A 88 -17.05 -12.50 -18.90
N HIS A 89 -17.75 -11.87 -17.98
CA HIS A 89 -18.68 -10.79 -18.29
C HIS A 89 -18.81 -9.76 -17.14
N GLN A 90 -19.16 -8.55 -17.52
CA GLN A 90 -19.49 -7.48 -16.57
C GLN A 90 -20.78 -7.83 -15.84
N LEU A 91 -20.74 -7.81 -14.50
CA LEU A 91 -21.87 -8.15 -13.66
C LEU A 91 -22.69 -6.91 -13.26
N THR A 92 -22.03 -5.81 -12.95
CA THR A 92 -22.69 -4.59 -12.45
C THR A 92 -22.67 -3.46 -13.47
N THR A 93 -23.76 -2.68 -13.51
CA THR A 93 -23.99 -1.59 -14.48
C THR A 93 -24.44 -0.29 -13.82
N SER A 94 -24.32 -0.19 -12.49
CA SER A 94 -24.63 1.01 -11.71
C SER A 94 -23.62 2.13 -11.99
N ALA A 95 -24.04 3.37 -11.85
CA ALA A 95 -23.13 4.53 -11.87
C ALA A 95 -22.39 4.74 -10.54
N LYS A 96 -22.74 3.98 -9.48
CA LYS A 96 -22.02 3.97 -8.20
C LYS A 96 -20.86 3.00 -8.26
N ASN A 97 -19.82 3.25 -7.49
CA ASN A 97 -18.78 2.26 -7.24
C ASN A 97 -19.38 1.02 -6.58
N GLU A 98 -18.96 -0.15 -7.04
CA GLU A 98 -19.38 -1.44 -6.52
C GLU A 98 -18.13 -2.28 -6.26
N THR A 99 -17.91 -2.59 -4.95
CA THR A 99 -16.65 -3.15 -4.43
C THR A 99 -16.91 -4.27 -3.43
N ASP A 100 -15.85 -4.90 -2.96
CA ASP A 100 -15.84 -5.84 -1.82
C ASP A 100 -16.82 -7.00 -2.00
N ALA A 101 -16.77 -7.62 -3.19
CA ALA A 101 -17.66 -8.74 -3.49
C ALA A 101 -17.32 -9.99 -2.67
N ALA A 102 -18.35 -10.58 -2.02
CA ALA A 102 -18.27 -11.83 -1.29
C ALA A 102 -19.41 -12.78 -1.69
N TRP A 103 -19.18 -14.08 -1.65
CA TRP A 103 -20.17 -15.07 -2.02
C TRP A 103 -21.12 -15.37 -0.87
N LEU A 104 -22.43 -15.33 -1.15
CA LEU A 104 -23.49 -15.82 -0.24
C LEU A 104 -23.92 -17.26 -0.59
N SER A 105 -23.84 -17.63 -1.85
CA SER A 105 -24.06 -19.00 -2.35
C SER A 105 -23.26 -19.20 -3.63
N ASN A 106 -23.41 -20.33 -4.31
CA ASN A 106 -22.71 -20.59 -5.59
C ASN A 106 -23.17 -19.70 -6.75
N ASP A 107 -24.31 -19.05 -6.61
CA ASP A 107 -24.97 -18.25 -7.64
C ASP A 107 -25.34 -16.82 -7.19
N ARG A 108 -24.98 -16.44 -5.95
CA ARG A 108 -25.34 -15.14 -5.38
C ARG A 108 -24.16 -14.52 -4.64
N ILE A 109 -23.95 -13.24 -4.85
CA ILE A 109 -22.91 -12.43 -4.18
C ILE A 109 -23.52 -11.32 -3.35
N ALA A 110 -22.78 -10.86 -2.33
CA ALA A 110 -22.94 -9.58 -1.66
C ALA A 110 -21.80 -8.63 -2.08
N PHE A 111 -22.04 -7.33 -2.03
CA PHE A 111 -21.07 -6.28 -2.37
C PHE A 111 -21.46 -4.93 -1.77
N ILE A 112 -20.54 -3.98 -1.71
CA ILE A 112 -20.83 -2.60 -1.30
C ILE A 112 -21.23 -1.76 -2.51
N SER A 113 -22.32 -1.00 -2.38
CA SER A 113 -22.74 0.02 -3.34
C SER A 113 -23.33 1.22 -2.59
N GLY A 114 -22.67 2.38 -2.70
CA GLY A 114 -23.10 3.62 -2.06
C GLY A 114 -23.12 3.55 -0.54
N GLY A 115 -22.16 2.83 0.08
CA GLY A 115 -22.02 2.69 1.53
C GLY A 115 -23.06 1.76 2.17
N GLU A 116 -23.69 0.88 1.37
CA GLU A 116 -24.61 -0.14 1.85
C GLU A 116 -24.25 -1.51 1.26
N VAL A 117 -24.55 -2.56 2.00
CA VAL A 117 -24.40 -3.94 1.51
C VAL A 117 -25.58 -4.29 0.62
N TRP A 118 -25.29 -4.75 -0.58
CA TRP A 118 -26.24 -5.21 -1.59
C TRP A 118 -25.97 -6.68 -1.92
N SER A 119 -26.93 -7.35 -2.51
CA SER A 119 -26.73 -8.66 -3.11
C SER A 119 -27.36 -8.75 -4.49
N MET A 120 -26.87 -9.68 -5.30
CA MET A 120 -27.46 -10.03 -6.60
C MET A 120 -27.01 -11.42 -7.02
N ASN A 121 -27.76 -12.02 -7.94
CA ASN A 121 -27.32 -13.26 -8.58
C ASN A 121 -26.20 -12.98 -9.58
N ILE A 122 -25.35 -13.96 -9.87
CA ILE A 122 -24.23 -13.82 -10.83
C ILE A 122 -24.69 -13.64 -12.29
N ASP A 123 -25.97 -13.83 -12.60
CA ASP A 123 -26.61 -13.49 -13.88
C ASP A 123 -27.12 -12.03 -13.93
N GLY A 124 -26.88 -11.23 -12.88
CA GLY A 124 -27.30 -9.85 -12.77
C GLY A 124 -28.74 -9.65 -12.28
N THR A 125 -29.49 -10.71 -12.01
CA THR A 125 -30.87 -10.64 -11.53
C THR A 125 -30.97 -10.53 -10.00
N ASN A 126 -32.17 -10.28 -9.49
CA ASN A 126 -32.51 -10.27 -8.07
C ASN A 126 -31.62 -9.36 -7.21
N ARG A 127 -31.29 -8.15 -7.74
CA ARG A 127 -30.56 -7.14 -6.97
C ARG A 127 -31.38 -6.66 -5.78
N GLN A 128 -30.81 -6.71 -4.57
CA GLN A 128 -31.46 -6.38 -3.33
C GLN A 128 -30.51 -5.67 -2.37
N GLN A 129 -30.96 -4.62 -1.70
CA GLN A 129 -30.24 -3.99 -0.60
C GLN A 129 -30.40 -4.83 0.66
N LEU A 130 -29.29 -5.15 1.33
CA LEU A 130 -29.27 -5.99 2.53
C LEU A 130 -29.14 -5.19 3.83
N SER A 131 -28.46 -4.03 3.81
CA SER A 131 -28.27 -3.15 4.95
C SER A 131 -29.04 -1.84 4.82
N GLN A 132 -29.29 -1.18 5.97
CA GLN A 132 -29.90 0.14 6.06
C GLN A 132 -29.13 0.94 7.12
N THR A 133 -28.01 1.54 6.73
CA THR A 133 -27.06 2.24 7.62
C THR A 133 -26.89 3.71 7.25
N ASN A 134 -27.70 4.25 6.35
CA ASN A 134 -27.58 5.60 5.77
C ASN A 134 -26.28 5.81 4.95
N GLY A 135 -25.73 4.74 4.35
CA GLY A 135 -24.54 4.82 3.53
C GLY A 135 -23.24 4.84 4.30
N GLU A 136 -23.20 4.22 5.49
CA GLU A 136 -22.03 4.27 6.40
C GLU A 136 -21.20 2.98 6.42
N VAL A 137 -21.48 1.98 5.58
CA VAL A 137 -20.72 0.72 5.54
C VAL A 137 -19.46 0.91 4.71
N GLU A 138 -18.30 0.66 5.31
CA GLU A 138 -16.97 0.72 4.70
C GLU A 138 -16.37 -0.66 4.42
N GLY A 139 -16.91 -1.71 5.04
CA GLY A 139 -16.51 -3.11 4.83
C GLY A 139 -17.51 -4.05 5.46
N PHE A 140 -17.53 -5.32 5.03
CA PHE A 140 -18.38 -6.33 5.64
C PHE A 140 -17.76 -7.73 5.56
N LEU A 141 -18.17 -8.61 6.50
CA LEU A 141 -17.75 -10.02 6.51
C LEU A 141 -18.86 -10.89 7.12
N PHE A 142 -19.52 -11.70 6.29
CA PHE A 142 -20.53 -12.65 6.78
C PHE A 142 -19.88 -13.79 7.58
N SER A 143 -20.57 -14.24 8.63
CA SER A 143 -20.19 -15.45 9.36
C SER A 143 -20.29 -16.69 8.46
N PRO A 144 -19.52 -17.76 8.70
CA PRO A 144 -19.58 -18.97 7.90
C PRO A 144 -20.95 -19.64 7.83
N ASP A 145 -21.77 -19.49 8.88
CA ASP A 145 -23.15 -19.98 8.92
C ASP A 145 -24.18 -18.98 8.37
N GLN A 146 -23.72 -17.80 7.93
CA GLN A 146 -24.50 -16.71 7.34
C GLN A 146 -25.64 -16.16 8.23
N LYS A 147 -25.55 -16.35 9.55
CA LYS A 147 -26.53 -15.82 10.50
C LYS A 147 -26.12 -14.50 11.11
N LYS A 148 -24.87 -14.10 10.91
CA LYS A 148 -24.33 -12.84 11.39
C LYS A 148 -23.43 -12.20 10.32
N VAL A 149 -23.20 -10.91 10.48
CA VAL A 149 -22.26 -10.15 9.65
C VAL A 149 -21.49 -9.18 10.53
N ILE A 150 -20.20 -8.99 10.21
CA ILE A 150 -19.43 -7.84 10.69
C ILE A 150 -19.63 -6.72 9.68
N LEU A 151 -19.94 -5.51 10.16
CA LEU A 151 -19.95 -4.28 9.37
C LEU A 151 -18.91 -3.32 9.92
N LEU A 152 -18.08 -2.76 9.05
CA LEU A 152 -17.14 -1.71 9.42
C LEU A 152 -17.81 -0.35 9.25
N LYS A 153 -17.77 0.48 10.28
CA LYS A 153 -18.37 1.83 10.27
C LYS A 153 -17.48 2.81 11.01
N SER A 154 -17.32 3.99 10.45
CA SER A 154 -16.64 5.10 11.12
C SER A 154 -17.53 5.79 12.15
N LEU A 155 -16.98 6.04 13.33
CA LEU A 155 -17.62 6.75 14.42
C LEU A 155 -16.89 8.09 14.70
N PRO A 156 -17.60 9.18 15.04
CA PRO A 156 -16.97 10.43 15.46
C PRO A 156 -16.00 10.21 16.63
N TYR A 157 -14.80 10.75 16.50
CA TYR A 157 -13.75 10.62 17.52
C TYR A 157 -13.26 12.02 17.97
N TYR A 158 -13.18 12.22 19.28
CA TYR A 158 -12.78 13.49 19.89
C TYR A 158 -11.65 13.30 20.91
N GLY A 159 -10.83 12.25 20.77
CA GLY A 159 -9.72 11.99 21.70
C GLY A 159 -8.60 13.02 21.61
N SER A 160 -8.08 13.27 20.41
CA SER A 160 -6.97 14.19 20.18
C SER A 160 -7.40 15.54 19.58
N ILE A 161 -8.59 15.62 18.98
CA ILE A 161 -9.17 16.84 18.43
C ILE A 161 -10.46 17.14 19.18
N ARG A 162 -10.50 18.29 19.85
CA ARG A 162 -11.69 18.70 20.61
C ARG A 162 -12.84 19.05 19.66
N LYS A 163 -14.06 18.58 19.98
CA LYS A 163 -15.28 18.99 19.28
C LYS A 163 -15.46 20.52 19.39
N ASN A 164 -15.77 21.16 18.27
CA ASN A 164 -16.13 22.58 18.27
C ASN A 164 -17.46 22.82 19.02
N PRO A 165 -17.67 24.02 19.59
CA PRO A 165 -18.94 24.38 20.23
C PRO A 165 -20.13 24.28 19.28
N ASP A 166 -21.26 23.76 19.76
CA ASP A 166 -22.45 23.51 18.92
C ASP A 166 -23.10 24.80 18.38
N ASP A 167 -22.85 25.97 19.05
CA ASP A 167 -23.28 27.31 18.61
C ASP A 167 -22.40 27.89 17.48
N LEU A 168 -21.28 27.23 17.12
CA LEU A 168 -20.38 27.63 16.03
C LEU A 168 -20.27 26.57 14.92
N PRO A 169 -21.39 26.18 14.27
CA PRO A 169 -21.42 25.03 13.35
C PRO A 169 -20.62 25.25 12.06
N LYS A 170 -20.15 26.48 11.79
CA LYS A 170 -19.33 26.82 10.61
C LYS A 170 -17.86 27.05 10.96
N ALA A 171 -17.47 26.87 12.23
CA ALA A 171 -16.07 26.97 12.63
C ALA A 171 -15.27 25.80 12.03
N SER A 172 -14.18 26.12 11.35
CA SER A 172 -13.29 25.13 10.70
C SER A 172 -11.98 24.92 11.46
N GLY A 173 -11.81 25.63 12.60
CA GLY A 173 -10.61 25.48 13.43
C GLY A 173 -10.61 24.13 14.16
N ARG A 174 -9.43 23.48 14.22
CA ARG A 174 -9.20 22.26 15.01
C ARG A 174 -8.39 22.61 16.26
N LEU A 175 -8.92 22.33 17.43
CA LEU A 175 -8.17 22.41 18.66
C LEU A 175 -7.59 21.04 19.00
N VAL A 176 -6.34 20.83 18.59
CA VAL A 176 -5.57 19.62 18.89
C VAL A 176 -5.05 19.69 20.32
N THR A 177 -5.27 18.64 21.10
CA THR A 177 -4.93 18.57 22.53
C THR A 177 -3.98 17.42 22.88
N ASP A 178 -3.79 16.46 21.96
CA ASP A 178 -2.88 15.32 22.13
C ASP A 178 -2.38 14.85 20.76
N MET A 179 -1.46 13.87 20.74
CA MET A 179 -1.00 13.19 19.54
C MET A 179 -2.06 12.19 19.05
N ASN A 180 -1.84 11.51 17.91
CA ASN A 180 -2.88 10.75 17.20
C ASN A 180 -4.02 11.65 16.67
N TYR A 181 -3.64 12.80 16.10
CA TYR A 181 -4.61 13.73 15.49
C TYR A 181 -4.57 13.70 13.96
N ARG A 182 -3.62 13.00 13.36
CA ARG A 182 -3.46 12.81 11.92
C ARG A 182 -3.04 11.37 11.62
N HIS A 183 -3.45 10.91 10.47
CA HIS A 183 -2.85 9.80 9.74
C HIS A 183 -2.14 10.35 8.48
N TRP A 184 -1.66 9.50 7.61
CA TRP A 184 -0.85 9.89 6.46
C TRP A 184 -1.47 10.97 5.56
N ASP A 185 -2.80 11.10 5.51
CA ASP A 185 -3.53 11.91 4.54
C ASP A 185 -4.75 12.66 5.10
N HIS A 186 -5.09 12.46 6.37
CA HIS A 186 -6.26 13.08 6.98
C HIS A 186 -6.10 13.32 8.48
N TYR A 187 -6.96 14.20 9.01
CA TYR A 187 -7.11 14.40 10.45
C TYR A 187 -8.01 13.32 11.04
N VAL A 188 -7.67 12.82 12.23
CA VAL A 188 -8.42 11.78 12.95
C VAL A 188 -9.62 12.41 13.64
N GLU A 189 -10.70 12.61 12.88
CA GLU A 189 -12.01 13.12 13.36
C GLU A 189 -13.03 11.98 13.52
N SER A 190 -12.69 10.78 13.03
CA SER A 190 -13.44 9.55 13.21
C SER A 190 -12.49 8.37 13.35
N ILE A 191 -12.96 7.28 13.96
CA ILE A 191 -12.27 6.00 14.07
C ILE A 191 -13.20 4.89 13.59
N MET A 192 -12.63 3.86 12.98
CA MET A 192 -13.39 2.72 12.47
C MET A 192 -13.62 1.69 13.56
N HIS A 193 -14.86 1.23 13.69
CA HIS A 193 -15.27 0.15 14.58
C HIS A 193 -15.97 -0.97 13.82
N PRO A 194 -15.76 -2.25 14.22
CA PRO A 194 -16.51 -3.38 13.71
C PRO A 194 -17.79 -3.59 14.53
N PHE A 195 -18.91 -3.72 13.83
CA PHE A 195 -20.22 -4.01 14.38
C PHE A 195 -20.67 -5.40 13.99
N VAL A 196 -21.20 -6.16 14.92
CA VAL A 196 -21.84 -7.46 14.64
C VAL A 196 -23.34 -7.28 14.59
N ALA A 197 -23.97 -7.75 13.51
CA ALA A 197 -25.43 -7.73 13.33
C ALA A 197 -25.97 -9.12 12.98
N ASP A 198 -27.24 -9.37 13.31
CA ASP A 198 -27.96 -10.57 12.90
C ASP A 198 -28.40 -10.47 11.43
N VAL A 199 -28.41 -11.62 10.77
CA VAL A 199 -28.81 -11.79 9.36
C VAL A 199 -29.94 -12.80 9.29
N ASP A 200 -31.00 -12.49 8.56
CA ASP A 200 -32.03 -13.47 8.19
C ASP A 200 -31.43 -14.43 7.14
N PRO A 201 -31.24 -15.73 7.46
CA PRO A 201 -30.60 -16.66 6.54
C PRO A 201 -31.39 -16.93 5.26
N SER A 202 -32.70 -16.59 5.23
CA SER A 202 -33.54 -16.81 4.05
C SER A 202 -33.50 -15.68 3.02
N SER A 203 -33.28 -14.45 3.47
CA SER A 203 -33.27 -13.24 2.66
C SER A 203 -31.92 -12.52 2.65
N PHE A 204 -31.02 -12.88 3.56
CA PHE A 204 -29.75 -12.19 3.85
C PHE A 204 -29.92 -10.74 4.33
N ILE A 205 -31.15 -10.33 4.69
CA ILE A 205 -31.39 -8.99 5.27
C ILE A 205 -30.71 -8.87 6.60
N ILE A 206 -29.96 -7.80 6.78
CA ILE A 206 -29.24 -7.46 8.00
C ILE A 206 -30.21 -6.70 8.92
N ASP A 207 -30.37 -7.17 10.16
CA ASP A 207 -31.22 -6.50 11.16
C ASP A 207 -30.46 -5.31 11.78
N PRO A 208 -30.83 -4.06 11.46
CA PRO A 208 -30.14 -2.89 12.00
C PRO A 208 -30.33 -2.72 13.51
N SER A 209 -31.40 -3.31 14.09
CA SER A 209 -31.68 -3.23 15.52
C SER A 209 -30.81 -4.16 16.37
N SER A 210 -30.16 -5.14 15.73
CA SER A 210 -29.27 -6.11 16.38
C SER A 210 -27.81 -5.67 16.40
N MET A 211 -27.45 -4.56 15.70
CA MET A 211 -26.09 -4.10 15.59
C MET A 211 -25.47 -3.83 16.97
N LYS A 212 -24.33 -4.47 17.21
CA LYS A 212 -23.54 -4.33 18.43
C LYS A 212 -22.11 -3.97 18.08
N ASP A 213 -21.63 -2.86 18.59
CA ASP A 213 -20.24 -2.44 18.49
C ASP A 213 -19.36 -3.33 19.37
N ILE A 214 -18.37 -4.02 18.81
CA ILE A 214 -17.46 -4.88 19.58
C ILE A 214 -16.38 -4.10 20.34
N LEU A 215 -16.19 -2.81 19.98
CA LEU A 215 -15.31 -1.88 20.67
C LEU A 215 -16.07 -0.78 21.42
N GLU A 216 -17.34 -1.01 21.78
CA GLU A 216 -18.19 -0.01 22.42
C GLU A 216 -17.49 0.69 23.59
N GLY A 217 -17.46 2.03 23.54
CA GLY A 217 -16.83 2.86 24.55
C GLY A 217 -15.30 2.84 24.58
N LYS A 218 -14.65 2.24 23.58
CA LYS A 218 -13.19 2.23 23.44
C LYS A 218 -12.76 3.29 22.43
N PRO A 219 -11.65 4.02 22.70
CA PRO A 219 -11.11 5.01 21.78
C PRO A 219 -10.12 4.41 20.77
N PHE A 220 -10.23 3.11 20.47
CA PHE A 220 -9.32 2.38 19.61
C PHE A 220 -9.98 2.10 18.26
N GLU A 221 -9.20 2.01 17.20
CA GLU A 221 -9.70 1.70 15.87
C GLU A 221 -9.42 0.25 15.48
N CYS A 222 -10.35 -0.34 14.78
CA CYS A 222 -10.23 -1.63 14.12
C CYS A 222 -11.13 -1.63 12.87
N PRO A 223 -10.56 -1.84 11.69
CA PRO A 223 -9.15 -1.99 11.33
C PRO A 223 -8.26 -0.80 11.70
N MET A 224 -6.95 -1.04 11.79
CA MET A 224 -5.98 0.00 12.10
C MET A 224 -5.73 0.91 10.89
N ALA A 225 -5.93 2.20 11.04
CA ALA A 225 -5.51 3.16 10.02
C ALA A 225 -3.96 3.29 9.99
N PRO A 226 -3.40 3.77 8.84
CA PRO A 226 -4.10 4.16 7.61
C PRO A 226 -4.36 3.01 6.61
N PHE A 227 -3.80 1.82 6.81
CA PHE A 227 -3.75 0.77 5.78
C PHE A 227 -4.57 -0.49 6.07
N GLY A 228 -5.11 -0.63 7.28
CA GLY A 228 -5.91 -1.79 7.65
C GLY A 228 -7.30 -1.77 7.02
N GLY A 229 -7.80 -2.95 6.66
CA GLY A 229 -9.12 -3.20 6.13
C GLY A 229 -9.78 -4.44 6.73
N ILE A 230 -10.77 -4.97 6.06
CA ILE A 230 -11.54 -6.14 6.51
C ILE A 230 -10.67 -7.40 6.77
N GLU A 231 -9.50 -7.49 6.14
CA GLU A 231 -8.52 -8.55 6.32
C GLU A 231 -7.96 -8.61 7.76
N GLN A 232 -8.11 -7.55 8.53
CA GLN A 232 -7.74 -7.52 9.94
C GLN A 232 -8.78 -8.19 10.88
N LEU A 233 -9.87 -8.74 10.32
CA LEU A 233 -10.89 -9.47 11.04
C LEU A 233 -11.12 -10.85 10.41
N ALA A 234 -11.39 -11.84 11.25
CA ALA A 234 -11.70 -13.20 10.81
C ALA A 234 -12.73 -13.88 11.71
N TRP A 235 -13.69 -14.56 11.08
CA TRP A 235 -14.60 -15.47 11.80
C TRP A 235 -13.93 -16.83 12.04
N SER A 236 -14.18 -17.41 13.23
CA SER A 236 -13.92 -18.84 13.43
C SER A 236 -14.88 -19.66 12.55
N PRO A 237 -14.49 -20.87 12.09
CA PRO A 237 -15.35 -21.71 11.25
C PRO A 237 -16.70 -22.10 11.87
N ASP A 238 -16.79 -22.12 13.19
CA ASP A 238 -18.03 -22.39 13.93
C ASP A 238 -18.88 -21.13 14.19
N ALA A 239 -18.48 -19.98 13.66
CA ALA A 239 -19.15 -18.68 13.77
C ALA A 239 -19.32 -18.16 15.22
N LYS A 240 -18.52 -18.64 16.20
CA LYS A 240 -18.64 -18.23 17.59
C LYS A 240 -17.62 -17.19 18.04
N THR A 241 -16.52 -17.08 17.33
CA THR A 241 -15.41 -16.20 17.68
C THR A 241 -15.03 -15.32 16.51
N ILE A 242 -14.74 -14.05 16.80
CA ILE A 242 -14.12 -13.12 15.87
C ILE A 242 -12.69 -12.86 16.35
N ALA A 243 -11.70 -13.14 15.52
CA ALA A 243 -10.35 -12.65 15.73
C ALA A 243 -10.19 -11.30 15.04
N TYR A 244 -9.58 -10.32 15.72
CA TYR A 244 -9.37 -9.00 15.16
C TYR A 244 -8.07 -8.37 15.62
N THR A 245 -7.50 -7.52 14.77
CA THR A 245 -6.30 -6.73 15.05
C THR A 245 -6.70 -5.40 15.70
N CYS A 246 -6.01 -5.01 16.77
CA CYS A 246 -6.24 -3.69 17.37
C CYS A 246 -4.98 -3.18 18.09
N ARG A 247 -4.70 -1.88 17.96
CA ARG A 247 -3.65 -1.16 18.71
C ARG A 247 -4.30 -0.38 19.84
N THR A 248 -4.16 -0.87 21.08
CA THR A 248 -4.82 -0.30 22.26
C THR A 248 -3.97 0.79 22.92
N LYS A 249 -3.62 1.82 22.14
CA LYS A 249 -2.81 2.97 22.56
C LYS A 249 -3.55 4.29 22.29
N GLU A 250 -3.22 5.33 23.03
CA GLU A 250 -3.79 6.65 22.87
C GLU A 250 -2.73 7.74 22.95
N GLY A 251 -2.99 8.90 22.34
CA GLY A 251 -2.17 10.10 22.45
C GLY A 251 -0.70 9.88 22.12
N VAL A 252 0.19 10.28 23.01
CA VAL A 252 1.65 10.11 22.83
C VAL A 252 2.04 8.64 22.71
N GLU A 253 1.40 7.73 23.43
CA GLU A 253 1.73 6.29 23.33
C GLU A 253 1.37 5.71 21.98
N TYR A 254 0.29 6.19 21.34
CA TYR A 254 -0.06 5.83 19.97
C TYR A 254 1.01 6.27 18.98
N ALA A 255 1.48 7.52 19.09
CA ALA A 255 2.44 8.09 18.17
C ALA A 255 3.85 7.47 18.23
N ILE A 256 4.21 6.79 19.32
CA ILE A 256 5.54 6.18 19.50
C ILE A 256 5.55 4.66 19.45
N SER A 257 4.41 4.00 19.20
CA SER A 257 4.29 2.54 19.33
C SER A 257 3.65 1.90 18.11
N THR A 258 4.23 0.78 17.67
CA THR A 258 3.65 -0.13 16.66
C THR A 258 2.95 -1.34 17.30
N ASP A 259 2.79 -1.37 18.63
CA ASP A 259 2.27 -2.48 19.41
C ASP A 259 0.77 -2.69 19.16
N SER A 260 0.43 -3.58 18.22
CA SER A 260 -0.93 -4.10 18.01
C SER A 260 -1.00 -5.57 18.43
N ASP A 261 -2.20 -6.02 18.76
CA ASP A 261 -2.45 -7.37 19.22
C ASP A 261 -3.59 -8.05 18.45
N ILE A 262 -3.63 -9.37 18.50
CA ILE A 262 -4.76 -10.18 18.05
C ILE A 262 -5.68 -10.46 19.24
N PHE A 263 -6.91 -9.94 19.13
CA PHE A 263 -7.97 -10.17 20.11
C PHE A 263 -8.97 -11.20 19.62
N LEU A 264 -9.55 -11.94 20.54
CA LEU A 264 -10.67 -12.84 20.29
C LEU A 264 -11.92 -12.31 21.00
N TYR A 265 -12.97 -12.09 20.23
CA TYR A 265 -14.30 -11.70 20.71
C TYR A 265 -15.25 -12.90 20.64
N ASP A 266 -15.78 -13.34 21.78
CA ASP A 266 -16.83 -14.36 21.83
C ASP A 266 -18.18 -13.72 21.52
N VAL A 267 -18.80 -14.14 20.43
CA VAL A 267 -20.04 -13.53 19.91
C VAL A 267 -21.25 -13.79 20.84
N THR A 268 -21.20 -14.86 21.62
CA THR A 268 -22.30 -15.25 22.52
C THR A 268 -22.25 -14.47 23.83
N THR A 269 -21.06 -14.37 24.42
CA THR A 269 -20.88 -13.78 25.76
C THR A 269 -20.47 -12.30 25.69
N GLY A 270 -19.87 -11.85 24.56
CA GLY A 270 -19.26 -10.55 24.42
C GLY A 270 -17.92 -10.43 25.13
N SER A 271 -17.33 -11.53 25.60
CA SER A 271 -16.03 -11.51 26.26
C SER A 271 -14.90 -11.35 25.24
N VAL A 272 -13.85 -10.63 25.66
CA VAL A 272 -12.65 -10.38 24.85
C VAL A 272 -11.43 -10.97 25.57
N SER A 273 -10.56 -11.63 24.80
CA SER A 273 -9.25 -12.08 25.26
C SER A 273 -8.16 -11.69 24.27
N ASN A 274 -6.93 -11.51 24.76
CA ASN A 274 -5.76 -11.16 23.96
C ASN A 274 -4.91 -12.41 23.73
N LEU A 275 -4.57 -12.73 22.47
CA LEU A 275 -3.72 -13.89 22.14
C LEU A 275 -2.22 -13.61 22.28
N CYS A 276 -1.83 -12.35 22.18
CA CYS A 276 -0.41 -11.96 22.18
C CYS A 276 0.12 -11.82 23.61
N LYS A 277 -0.73 -11.35 24.55
CA LYS A 277 -0.37 -11.01 25.93
C LYS A 277 -1.25 -11.74 26.95
N PRO A 278 -0.68 -12.14 28.11
CA PRO A 278 -1.48 -12.72 29.17
C PRO A 278 -2.40 -11.68 29.84
N GLU A 279 -3.47 -12.14 30.45
CA GLU A 279 -4.35 -11.28 31.24
C GLU A 279 -3.57 -10.51 32.32
N GLY A 280 -3.86 -9.21 32.43
CA GLY A 280 -3.19 -8.32 33.39
C GLY A 280 -1.77 -7.91 33.01
N TYR A 281 -1.27 -8.25 31.81
CA TYR A 281 0.01 -7.73 31.34
C TYR A 281 -0.03 -6.20 31.22
N VAL A 282 0.99 -5.56 31.78
CA VAL A 282 1.23 -4.12 31.65
C VAL A 282 2.57 -3.91 30.96
N ALA A 283 2.56 -3.30 29.79
CA ALA A 283 3.79 -2.97 29.08
C ALA A 283 4.61 -1.93 29.88
N PRO A 284 5.94 -2.03 29.89
CA PRO A 284 6.78 -1.00 30.48
C PRO A 284 6.62 0.30 29.68
N LYS A 285 6.66 1.43 30.39
CA LYS A 285 6.58 2.76 29.76
C LYS A 285 7.82 3.04 28.94
N SER A 286 7.63 3.54 27.74
CA SER A 286 8.67 4.04 26.86
C SER A 286 8.89 5.54 27.03
N ASN A 287 10.13 5.99 26.87
CA ASN A 287 10.44 7.41 26.81
C ASN A 287 10.16 7.91 25.37
N PRO A 288 9.22 8.86 25.17
CA PRO A 288 8.79 9.26 23.84
C PRO A 288 9.84 10.00 22.99
N THR A 289 10.97 10.37 23.59
CA THR A 289 12.04 11.13 22.90
C THR A 289 13.34 10.36 22.76
N LYS A 290 13.33 9.06 23.08
CA LYS A 290 14.48 8.18 23.00
C LYS A 290 14.30 7.07 21.99
N SER A 291 15.43 6.56 21.50
CA SER A 291 15.46 5.40 20.61
C SER A 291 14.55 4.28 21.10
N MET A 292 13.73 3.73 20.22
CA MET A 292 12.88 2.58 20.54
C MET A 292 13.68 1.27 20.67
N LYS A 293 14.90 1.20 20.09
CA LYS A 293 15.76 0.01 20.13
C LYS A 293 16.13 -0.39 21.55
N ASP A 294 16.41 0.58 22.41
CA ASP A 294 16.89 0.38 23.78
C ASP A 294 15.80 0.52 24.85
N GLN A 295 14.53 0.65 24.44
CA GLN A 295 13.42 0.77 25.40
C GLN A 295 13.15 -0.57 26.12
N PRO A 296 12.71 -0.55 27.38
CA PRO A 296 12.40 -1.76 28.15
C PRO A 296 11.40 -2.69 27.46
N VAL A 297 10.46 -2.15 26.68
CA VAL A 297 9.46 -2.91 25.91
C VAL A 297 10.13 -3.84 24.87
N ASN A 298 11.30 -3.48 24.35
CA ASN A 298 12.07 -4.26 23.39
C ASN A 298 13.16 -5.12 24.04
N SER A 299 13.22 -5.19 25.39
CA SER A 299 14.16 -6.08 26.08
C SER A 299 13.81 -7.57 25.84
N PRO A 300 14.78 -8.49 25.94
CA PRO A 300 14.53 -9.92 25.77
C PRO A 300 13.42 -10.48 26.67
N GLU A 301 13.21 -9.87 27.86
CA GLU A 301 12.13 -10.24 28.76
C GLU A 301 10.75 -9.93 28.19
N HIS A 302 10.61 -8.83 27.46
CA HIS A 302 9.33 -8.35 26.94
C HIS A 302 9.04 -8.77 25.49
N LEU A 303 10.05 -9.10 24.67
CA LEU A 303 9.86 -9.56 23.29
C LEU A 303 8.95 -10.80 23.17
N LYS A 304 8.91 -11.66 24.18
CA LYS A 304 7.99 -12.82 24.22
C LYS A 304 6.50 -12.43 24.22
N TYR A 305 6.18 -11.18 24.52
CA TYR A 305 4.82 -10.65 24.52
C TYR A 305 4.46 -9.90 23.23
N LEU A 306 5.28 -10.07 22.18
CA LEU A 306 5.03 -9.54 20.84
C LEU A 306 4.70 -8.04 20.86
N PRO A 307 5.64 -7.17 21.20
CA PRO A 307 5.36 -5.72 21.31
C PRO A 307 5.38 -5.00 19.97
N GLY A 308 5.57 -5.69 18.83
CA GLY A 308 5.51 -5.13 17.48
C GLY A 308 4.12 -5.22 16.86
N TYR A 309 4.04 -5.14 15.53
CA TYR A 309 2.77 -5.35 14.82
C TYR A 309 2.38 -6.83 14.83
N ASP A 310 1.15 -7.10 15.28
CA ASP A 310 0.43 -8.36 15.11
C ASP A 310 -0.85 -8.07 14.33
N GLN A 311 -1.03 -8.70 13.13
CA GLN A 311 -2.11 -8.32 12.22
C GLN A 311 -2.58 -9.46 11.31
N ASN A 312 -3.75 -9.28 10.67
CA ASN A 312 -4.32 -10.15 9.65
C ASN A 312 -4.53 -11.60 10.13
N PRO A 313 -5.32 -11.83 11.21
CA PRO A 313 -5.57 -13.17 11.72
C PRO A 313 -6.40 -14.00 10.75
N LYS A 314 -6.05 -15.28 10.56
CA LYS A 314 -6.83 -16.24 9.74
C LYS A 314 -6.93 -17.58 10.47
N PHE A 315 -8.15 -18.04 10.70
CA PHE A 315 -8.38 -19.38 11.29
C PHE A 315 -8.09 -20.49 10.28
N SER A 316 -7.59 -21.62 10.78
CA SER A 316 -7.55 -22.85 9.98
C SER A 316 -8.96 -23.35 9.67
N PRO A 317 -9.17 -24.09 8.56
CA PRO A 317 -10.51 -24.58 8.16
C PRO A 317 -11.21 -25.45 9.22
N ASP A 318 -10.44 -26.15 10.06
CA ASP A 318 -10.98 -26.97 11.17
C ASP A 318 -11.15 -26.19 12.49
N GLY A 319 -10.77 -24.89 12.52
CA GLY A 319 -10.86 -24.04 13.71
C GLY A 319 -9.86 -24.37 14.82
N ARG A 320 -8.94 -25.30 14.59
CA ARG A 320 -7.95 -25.69 15.60
C ARG A 320 -6.87 -24.63 15.80
N TYR A 321 -6.53 -23.92 14.72
CA TYR A 321 -5.45 -22.93 14.72
C TYR A 321 -5.97 -21.56 14.32
N VAL A 322 -5.27 -20.52 14.79
CA VAL A 322 -5.29 -19.19 14.19
C VAL A 322 -3.87 -18.77 13.89
N ALA A 323 -3.63 -18.27 12.70
CA ALA A 323 -2.34 -17.72 12.29
C ALA A 323 -2.48 -16.23 12.00
N TRP A 324 -1.39 -15.47 12.16
CA TRP A 324 -1.33 -14.03 11.87
C TRP A 324 0.09 -13.60 11.52
N LEU A 325 0.23 -12.42 10.97
CA LEU A 325 1.51 -11.78 10.67
C LEU A 325 2.01 -11.05 11.91
N SER A 326 3.27 -11.28 12.30
CA SER A 326 3.82 -10.78 13.56
C SER A 326 5.24 -10.23 13.40
N MET A 327 5.44 -9.00 13.85
CA MET A 327 6.75 -8.36 14.01
C MET A 327 7.19 -8.43 15.46
N ALA A 328 8.51 -8.48 15.70
CA ALA A 328 9.02 -8.72 17.06
C ALA A 328 9.08 -7.45 17.91
N ARG A 329 9.44 -6.31 17.30
CA ARG A 329 9.91 -5.11 18.03
C ARG A 329 8.95 -3.95 17.94
N ASN A 330 8.70 -3.30 19.06
CA ASN A 330 7.89 -2.10 19.13
C ASN A 330 8.63 -0.90 18.49
N GLY A 331 7.91 -0.13 17.67
CA GLY A 331 8.43 1.08 17.02
C GLY A 331 9.21 0.82 15.74
N TYR A 332 9.40 -0.44 15.33
CA TYR A 332 10.05 -0.80 14.08
C TYR A 332 9.02 -1.26 13.05
N GLU A 333 8.55 -0.37 12.21
CA GLU A 333 7.52 -0.66 11.20
C GLU A 333 8.01 -1.56 10.06
N SER A 334 9.32 -1.72 9.91
CA SER A 334 9.96 -2.57 8.89
C SER A 334 10.65 -3.79 9.49
N ASP A 335 10.28 -4.17 10.71
CA ASP A 335 10.76 -5.41 11.32
C ASP A 335 10.34 -6.62 10.49
N ARG A 336 11.09 -7.71 10.59
CA ARG A 336 10.77 -8.92 9.84
C ARG A 336 9.37 -9.43 10.19
N GLN A 337 8.47 -9.42 9.23
CA GLN A 337 7.11 -9.91 9.35
C GLN A 337 7.08 -11.43 9.22
N ARG A 338 6.80 -12.11 10.32
CA ARG A 338 6.80 -13.57 10.45
C ARG A 338 5.39 -14.10 10.55
N LEU A 339 5.20 -15.36 10.20
CA LEU A 339 3.96 -16.08 10.41
C LEU A 339 3.95 -16.70 11.81
N CYS A 340 3.10 -16.18 12.69
CA CYS A 340 2.82 -16.72 14.02
C CYS A 340 1.54 -17.56 13.97
N CYS A 341 1.50 -18.65 14.76
CA CYS A 341 0.36 -19.55 14.81
C CYS A 341 0.09 -20.01 16.25
N TYR A 342 -1.18 -20.04 16.65
CA TYR A 342 -1.66 -20.49 17.94
C TYR A 342 -2.51 -21.74 17.80
N ASP A 343 -2.24 -22.78 18.57
CA ASP A 343 -3.02 -24.04 18.66
C ASP A 343 -3.98 -23.98 19.84
N PHE A 344 -5.28 -23.85 19.60
CA PHE A 344 -6.31 -23.81 20.63
C PHE A 344 -6.37 -25.08 21.48
N LYS A 345 -5.90 -26.22 20.95
CA LYS A 345 -5.92 -27.49 21.68
C LYS A 345 -4.81 -27.59 22.72
N THR A 346 -3.62 -27.05 22.42
CA THR A 346 -2.44 -27.16 23.29
C THR A 346 -2.13 -25.88 24.04
N GLY A 347 -2.63 -24.72 23.56
CA GLY A 347 -2.25 -23.39 24.03
C GLY A 347 -0.86 -22.96 23.55
N GLU A 348 -0.25 -23.69 22.61
CA GLU A 348 1.09 -23.39 22.10
C GLU A 348 1.01 -22.28 21.05
N LYS A 349 1.94 -21.29 21.15
CA LYS A 349 2.18 -20.24 20.18
C LYS A 349 3.54 -20.48 19.53
N ARG A 350 3.60 -20.50 18.19
CA ARG A 350 4.82 -20.76 17.41
C ARG A 350 5.00 -19.80 16.27
N PHE A 351 6.22 -19.38 16.02
CA PHE A 351 6.64 -18.76 14.77
C PHE A 351 7.02 -19.86 13.76
N LEU A 352 6.28 -19.94 12.68
CA LEU A 352 6.49 -20.98 11.67
C LEU A 352 7.64 -20.61 10.71
N THR A 353 7.81 -19.32 10.40
CA THR A 353 8.75 -18.84 9.38
C THR A 353 10.10 -18.37 9.95
N GLU A 354 10.55 -18.89 11.12
CA GLU A 354 11.86 -18.52 11.68
C GLU A 354 13.04 -18.80 10.73
N SER A 355 12.93 -19.86 9.91
CA SER A 355 13.96 -20.23 8.93
C SER A 355 13.87 -19.45 7.61
N PHE A 356 12.86 -18.62 7.41
CA PHE A 356 12.70 -17.77 6.24
C PHE A 356 13.15 -16.34 6.59
N ASP A 357 14.37 -15.99 6.17
CA ASP A 357 14.98 -14.71 6.54
C ASP A 357 14.50 -13.53 5.66
N SER A 358 13.18 -13.43 5.51
CA SER A 358 12.49 -12.34 4.84
C SER A 358 11.05 -12.21 5.34
N ASN A 359 10.30 -11.25 4.79
CA ASN A 359 8.92 -10.99 5.15
C ASN A 359 7.95 -12.03 4.55
N VAL A 360 6.90 -12.31 5.30
CA VAL A 360 5.66 -12.91 4.81
C VAL A 360 4.68 -11.77 4.54
N ASP A 361 4.32 -11.56 3.29
CA ASP A 361 3.49 -10.40 2.89
C ASP A 361 1.99 -10.72 2.95
N ASP A 362 1.58 -11.94 2.59
CA ASP A 362 0.23 -12.46 2.77
C ASP A 362 0.27 -13.99 2.87
N PHE A 363 -0.81 -14.61 3.37
CA PHE A 363 -0.88 -16.06 3.52
C PHE A 363 -2.32 -16.58 3.45
N CYS A 364 -2.49 -17.87 3.15
CA CYS A 364 -3.76 -18.58 3.30
C CYS A 364 -3.53 -20.04 3.77
N TRP A 365 -4.54 -20.58 4.44
CA TRP A 365 -4.56 -21.99 4.80
C TRP A 365 -4.85 -22.88 3.60
N SER A 366 -4.17 -24.01 3.51
CA SER A 366 -4.60 -25.13 2.68
C SER A 366 -5.77 -25.85 3.33
N ASP A 367 -6.69 -26.37 2.53
CA ASP A 367 -7.76 -27.27 3.02
C ASP A 367 -7.24 -28.67 3.42
N SER A 368 -5.93 -28.89 3.34
CA SER A 368 -5.34 -30.16 3.67
C SER A 368 -5.31 -30.40 5.16
N LYS A 369 -5.48 -31.68 5.56
CA LYS A 369 -5.37 -32.10 6.97
C LYS A 369 -3.99 -31.89 7.59
N ASP A 370 -3.01 -31.50 6.81
CA ASP A 370 -1.61 -31.38 7.21
C ASP A 370 -1.25 -29.97 7.70
N ALA A 371 -2.24 -29.08 7.91
CA ALA A 371 -2.05 -27.70 8.37
C ALA A 371 -0.95 -26.96 7.57
N THR A 372 -0.93 -27.16 6.25
CA THR A 372 -0.05 -26.42 5.34
C THR A 372 -0.58 -25.01 5.14
N ILE A 373 0.31 -24.03 5.18
CA ILE A 373 0.02 -22.64 4.86
C ILE A 373 0.79 -22.27 3.60
N TYR A 374 0.10 -21.66 2.64
CA TYR A 374 0.73 -20.99 1.52
C TYR A 374 0.93 -19.52 1.86
N PHE A 375 2.06 -18.96 1.48
CA PHE A 375 2.36 -17.55 1.73
C PHE A 375 3.15 -16.92 0.59
N ILE A 376 3.06 -15.61 0.49
CA ILE A 376 3.82 -14.78 -0.42
C ILE A 376 5.01 -14.21 0.35
N GLY A 377 6.18 -14.21 -0.27
CA GLY A 377 7.38 -13.63 0.31
C GLY A 377 8.35 -13.13 -0.73
N VAL A 378 9.07 -12.08 -0.38
CA VAL A 378 10.09 -11.48 -1.24
C VAL A 378 11.45 -12.13 -1.02
N TRP A 379 12.14 -12.49 -2.09
CA TRP A 379 13.52 -12.95 -2.07
C TRP A 379 14.26 -12.56 -3.34
N HIS A 380 15.44 -11.94 -3.21
CA HIS A 380 16.25 -11.46 -4.32
C HIS A 380 15.45 -10.64 -5.34
N ALA A 381 14.67 -9.68 -4.84
CA ALA A 381 13.91 -8.70 -5.64
C ALA A 381 12.83 -9.30 -6.57
N THR A 382 12.26 -10.44 -6.16
CA THR A 382 11.04 -11.02 -6.74
C THR A 382 10.14 -11.54 -5.63
N GLU A 383 8.85 -11.48 -5.84
CA GLU A 383 7.86 -11.91 -4.86
C GLU A 383 7.19 -13.20 -5.34
N ASN A 384 7.36 -14.28 -4.60
CA ASN A 384 6.97 -15.61 -5.02
C ASN A 384 6.09 -16.33 -3.99
N LEU A 385 5.42 -17.39 -4.45
CA LEU A 385 4.63 -18.29 -3.61
C LEU A 385 5.55 -19.29 -2.90
N TYR A 386 5.36 -19.39 -1.60
CA TYR A 386 5.98 -20.37 -0.72
C TYR A 386 4.90 -21.20 -0.04
N ALA A 387 5.32 -22.32 0.54
CA ALA A 387 4.47 -23.13 1.39
C ALA A 387 5.25 -23.53 2.66
N ILE A 388 4.55 -23.66 3.77
CA ILE A 388 5.12 -24.05 5.05
C ILE A 388 4.19 -25.06 5.76
N ASN A 389 4.79 -26.04 6.41
CA ASN A 389 4.06 -26.98 7.23
C ASN A 389 4.22 -26.66 8.74
N TRP A 390 3.48 -27.38 9.56
CA TRP A 390 3.53 -27.23 11.02
C TRP A 390 4.94 -27.45 11.62
N LYS A 391 5.83 -28.13 10.93
CA LYS A 391 7.21 -28.35 11.38
C LYS A 391 8.14 -27.17 11.09
N GLY A 392 7.65 -26.14 10.38
CA GLY A 392 8.47 -25.01 9.95
C GLY A 392 9.31 -25.29 8.71
N GLU A 393 9.00 -26.36 7.95
CA GLU A 393 9.68 -26.63 6.68
C GLU A 393 9.13 -25.72 5.60
N VAL A 394 9.93 -24.73 5.18
CA VAL A 394 9.58 -23.79 4.11
C VAL A 394 9.98 -24.35 2.74
N LYS A 395 9.15 -24.14 1.74
CA LYS A 395 9.41 -24.53 0.37
C LYS A 395 8.95 -23.47 -0.61
N GLN A 396 9.85 -23.01 -1.48
CA GLN A 396 9.49 -22.13 -2.59
C GLN A 396 8.71 -22.94 -3.64
N ILE A 397 7.53 -22.45 -4.02
CA ILE A 397 6.60 -23.11 -4.94
C ILE A 397 6.70 -22.52 -6.35
N THR A 398 6.80 -21.19 -6.47
CA THR A 398 7.07 -20.52 -7.75
C THR A 398 8.46 -19.88 -7.72
N ASN A 399 9.04 -19.64 -8.89
CA ASN A 399 10.34 -18.98 -9.05
C ASN A 399 10.33 -18.15 -10.33
N ASP A 400 9.37 -17.26 -10.43
CA ASP A 400 9.19 -16.38 -11.58
C ASP A 400 9.92 -15.05 -11.36
N CYS A 401 10.39 -14.45 -12.47
CA CYS A 401 10.83 -13.05 -12.48
C CYS A 401 9.59 -12.16 -12.59
N ALA A 402 8.78 -12.15 -11.52
CA ALA A 402 7.54 -11.43 -11.39
C ALA A 402 7.20 -11.26 -9.90
N ASP A 403 6.18 -10.47 -9.59
CA ASP A 403 5.61 -10.39 -8.27
C ASP A 403 4.23 -11.05 -8.26
N PHE A 404 4.04 -11.99 -7.34
CA PHE A 404 2.73 -12.53 -6.99
C PHE A 404 2.19 -11.73 -5.80
N GLY A 405 1.00 -11.15 -5.97
CA GLY A 405 0.28 -10.47 -4.92
C GLY A 405 -0.99 -11.23 -4.54
N SER A 406 -1.57 -10.95 -3.41
CA SER A 406 -2.80 -11.55 -2.89
C SER A 406 -2.93 -13.05 -3.17
N LEU A 407 -3.46 -13.83 -2.29
CA LEU A 407 -3.71 -15.25 -2.57
C LEU A 407 -4.98 -15.73 -1.88
N GLN A 408 -5.76 -16.53 -2.59
CA GLN A 408 -6.92 -17.20 -2.04
C GLN A 408 -6.94 -18.66 -2.46
N MET A 409 -7.11 -19.56 -1.49
CA MET A 409 -7.34 -20.99 -1.77
C MET A 409 -8.74 -21.15 -2.35
N LEU A 410 -8.83 -21.85 -3.50
CA LEU A 410 -10.12 -22.34 -3.99
C LEU A 410 -10.64 -23.46 -3.09
N ASN A 411 -11.95 -23.52 -2.88
CA ASN A 411 -12.59 -24.52 -2.03
C ASN A 411 -12.48 -25.96 -2.56
N ASN A 412 -11.68 -26.16 -3.62
CA ASN A 412 -11.29 -27.50 -4.10
C ASN A 412 -10.03 -28.04 -3.39
N GLY A 413 -9.39 -27.22 -2.52
CA GLY A 413 -8.20 -27.55 -1.74
C GLY A 413 -6.96 -27.87 -2.55
N LYS A 414 -6.92 -27.49 -3.83
CA LYS A 414 -5.84 -27.84 -4.75
C LYS A 414 -5.24 -26.66 -5.51
N GLN A 415 -5.99 -25.61 -5.67
CA GLN A 415 -5.64 -24.46 -6.51
C GLN A 415 -5.78 -23.16 -5.73
N LEU A 416 -4.93 -22.22 -6.10
CA LEU A 416 -4.98 -20.85 -5.62
C LEU A 416 -5.39 -19.93 -6.78
N VAL A 417 -6.17 -18.90 -6.50
CA VAL A 417 -6.23 -17.71 -7.34
C VAL A 417 -5.31 -16.67 -6.75
N MET A 418 -4.51 -16.02 -7.61
CA MET A 418 -3.48 -15.07 -7.22
C MET A 418 -3.38 -13.94 -8.24
N GLU A 419 -2.98 -12.75 -7.80
CA GLU A 419 -2.51 -11.69 -8.69
C GLU A 419 -1.07 -11.96 -9.12
N ARG A 420 -0.71 -11.55 -10.35
CA ARG A 420 0.66 -11.55 -10.83
C ARG A 420 0.88 -10.34 -11.73
N HIS A 421 2.00 -9.67 -11.53
CA HIS A 421 2.45 -8.53 -12.34
C HIS A 421 3.98 -8.52 -12.48
N ASP A 422 4.47 -7.68 -13.38
CA ASP A 422 5.88 -7.37 -13.55
C ASP A 422 6.07 -5.94 -14.08
N TYR A 423 7.29 -5.49 -14.34
CA TYR A 423 7.57 -4.13 -14.83
C TYR A 423 6.86 -3.75 -16.12
N PHE A 424 6.38 -4.72 -16.90
CA PHE A 424 5.79 -4.52 -18.23
C PHE A 424 4.34 -4.93 -18.32
N HIS A 425 3.81 -5.57 -17.28
CA HIS A 425 2.43 -6.06 -17.23
C HIS A 425 1.79 -5.69 -15.89
N PRO A 426 0.66 -4.94 -15.90
CA PRO A 426 -0.14 -4.73 -14.70
C PRO A 426 -0.74 -6.04 -14.19
N ALA A 427 -1.27 -6.01 -12.97
CA ALA A 427 -1.85 -7.17 -12.35
C ALA A 427 -2.98 -7.80 -13.20
N ASP A 428 -2.88 -9.10 -13.39
CA ASP A 428 -3.90 -9.99 -13.87
C ASP A 428 -4.06 -11.18 -12.92
N LEU A 429 -5.19 -11.88 -12.98
CA LEU A 429 -5.45 -13.05 -12.14
C LEU A 429 -4.93 -14.32 -12.78
N TYR A 430 -4.38 -15.18 -11.93
CA TYR A 430 -3.80 -16.47 -12.30
C TYR A 430 -4.35 -17.58 -11.40
N ILE A 431 -4.55 -18.77 -11.97
CA ILE A 431 -4.71 -20.00 -11.20
C ILE A 431 -3.35 -20.66 -11.04
N VAL A 432 -2.99 -20.91 -9.80
CA VAL A 432 -1.77 -21.64 -9.45
C VAL A 432 -2.17 -22.99 -8.85
N THR A 433 -1.65 -24.08 -9.43
CA THR A 433 -1.80 -25.44 -8.90
C THR A 433 -0.46 -25.85 -8.29
N PRO A 434 -0.25 -25.62 -6.99
CA PRO A 434 1.05 -25.83 -6.37
C PRO A 434 1.41 -27.31 -6.29
N ASN A 435 2.69 -27.62 -6.52
CA ASN A 435 3.23 -28.95 -6.35
C ASN A 435 4.30 -28.95 -5.27
N TRP A 436 3.91 -29.23 -4.02
CA TRP A 436 4.83 -29.27 -2.88
C TRP A 436 6.02 -30.22 -3.08
N LYS A 437 5.79 -31.39 -3.68
CA LYS A 437 6.85 -32.40 -3.83
C LYS A 437 7.84 -32.04 -4.93
N LYS A 438 7.36 -31.43 -5.99
CA LYS A 438 8.13 -31.04 -7.17
C LYS A 438 7.72 -29.64 -7.63
N PRO A 439 8.22 -28.57 -6.97
CA PRO A 439 7.82 -27.19 -7.27
C PRO A 439 7.92 -26.81 -8.74
N GLN A 440 8.93 -27.34 -9.44
CA GLN A 440 9.11 -27.14 -10.89
C GLN A 440 7.96 -27.70 -11.78
N LEU A 441 7.03 -28.45 -11.19
CA LEU A 441 5.79 -28.92 -11.84
C LEU A 441 4.55 -28.16 -11.36
N THR A 442 4.72 -27.04 -10.66
CA THR A 442 3.63 -26.12 -10.35
C THR A 442 3.06 -25.57 -11.66
N ASP A 443 1.75 -25.67 -11.82
CA ASP A 443 1.05 -25.10 -12.97
C ASP A 443 0.58 -23.68 -12.66
N ILE A 444 0.90 -22.72 -13.55
CA ILE A 444 0.56 -21.31 -13.43
C ILE A 444 -0.16 -20.89 -14.70
N ARG A 445 -1.44 -20.53 -14.59
CA ARG A 445 -2.26 -20.21 -15.74
C ARG A 445 -2.98 -18.88 -15.56
N GLN A 446 -2.74 -17.95 -16.48
CA GLN A 446 -3.45 -16.66 -16.54
C GLN A 446 -4.94 -16.88 -16.87
N ILE A 447 -5.83 -16.23 -16.13
CA ILE A 447 -7.28 -16.32 -16.29
C ILE A 447 -7.95 -14.98 -16.62
N THR A 448 -7.27 -13.84 -16.41
CA THR A 448 -7.70 -12.53 -16.92
C THR A 448 -6.65 -11.95 -17.86
N ASN A 449 -7.06 -11.01 -18.70
CA ASN A 449 -6.17 -10.24 -19.56
C ASN A 449 -6.78 -8.87 -19.82
N GLU A 450 -6.95 -8.12 -18.71
CA GLU A 450 -7.78 -6.92 -18.69
C GLU A 450 -7.28 -5.85 -19.67
N ASN A 451 -5.98 -5.66 -19.73
CA ASN A 451 -5.34 -4.58 -20.49
C ASN A 451 -4.75 -5.03 -21.85
N LYS A 452 -5.08 -6.24 -22.33
CA LYS A 452 -4.56 -6.76 -23.61
C LYS A 452 -4.75 -5.81 -24.78
N HIS A 453 -5.91 -5.14 -24.86
CA HIS A 453 -6.28 -4.21 -25.95
C HIS A 453 -5.36 -2.97 -26.01
N ILE A 454 -4.71 -2.59 -24.90
CA ILE A 454 -3.71 -1.52 -24.86
C ILE A 454 -2.31 -2.12 -25.01
N LEU A 455 -1.96 -3.12 -24.20
CA LEU A 455 -0.62 -3.72 -24.16
C LEU A 455 -0.20 -4.33 -25.50
N SER A 456 -1.14 -4.91 -26.27
CA SER A 456 -0.85 -5.45 -27.60
C SER A 456 -0.46 -4.39 -28.64
N GLN A 457 -0.66 -3.12 -28.37
CA GLN A 457 -0.25 -1.98 -29.20
C GLN A 457 1.11 -1.40 -28.78
N LEU A 458 1.68 -1.86 -27.65
CA LEU A 458 2.90 -1.32 -27.07
C LEU A 458 4.08 -2.28 -27.29
N ALA A 459 5.24 -1.70 -27.56
CA ALA A 459 6.49 -2.40 -27.48
C ALA A 459 6.96 -2.42 -26.01
N ALA A 460 7.24 -3.60 -25.49
CA ALA A 460 7.82 -3.74 -24.16
C ALA A 460 9.33 -3.49 -24.18
N GLY A 461 9.86 -2.96 -23.08
CA GLY A 461 11.28 -3.00 -22.76
C GLY A 461 11.69 -4.39 -22.24
N THR A 462 12.89 -4.46 -21.71
CA THR A 462 13.39 -5.64 -21.00
C THR A 462 14.04 -5.24 -19.70
N SER A 463 14.09 -6.16 -18.73
CA SER A 463 14.81 -5.97 -17.48
C SER A 463 15.81 -7.09 -17.25
N GLU A 464 16.94 -6.77 -16.65
CA GLU A 464 17.96 -7.75 -16.27
C GLU A 464 18.44 -7.49 -14.85
N GLN A 465 18.78 -8.54 -14.11
CA GLN A 465 19.42 -8.47 -12.81
C GLN A 465 20.94 -8.38 -12.99
N ARG A 466 21.56 -7.49 -12.24
CA ARG A 466 23.00 -7.40 -12.12
C ARG A 466 23.41 -7.38 -10.65
N TRP A 467 24.57 -7.93 -10.38
CA TRP A 467 25.17 -7.92 -9.05
C TRP A 467 26.45 -7.11 -9.08
N VAL A 468 26.64 -6.29 -8.07
CA VAL A 468 27.83 -5.48 -7.89
C VAL A 468 28.32 -5.56 -6.45
N LYS A 469 29.64 -5.53 -6.28
CA LYS A 469 30.25 -5.51 -4.96
C LYS A 469 30.16 -4.09 -4.39
N THR A 470 29.59 -3.98 -3.20
CA THR A 470 29.48 -2.73 -2.44
C THR A 470 30.80 -2.29 -1.81
N THR A 471 30.87 -1.07 -1.32
CA THR A 471 32.09 -0.51 -0.70
C THR A 471 32.50 -1.23 0.59
N ASP A 472 31.55 -1.84 1.31
CA ASP A 472 31.77 -2.68 2.47
C ASP A 472 32.10 -4.16 2.13
N GLY A 473 32.04 -4.51 0.84
CA GLY A 473 32.43 -5.80 0.30
C GLY A 473 31.34 -6.85 0.17
N LYS A 474 30.08 -6.50 0.44
CA LYS A 474 28.90 -7.36 0.21
C LYS A 474 28.47 -7.34 -1.26
N GLU A 475 27.51 -8.18 -1.65
CA GLU A 475 26.96 -8.24 -3.01
C GLU A 475 25.58 -7.59 -3.04
N MET A 476 25.40 -6.60 -3.92
CA MET A 476 24.13 -5.88 -4.11
C MET A 476 23.54 -6.19 -5.48
N LEU A 477 22.26 -6.57 -5.50
CA LEU A 477 21.49 -6.69 -6.73
C LEU A 477 20.98 -5.32 -7.18
N TYR A 478 21.10 -5.01 -8.47
CA TYR A 478 20.36 -3.92 -9.08
C TYR A 478 19.70 -4.33 -10.39
N TRP A 479 18.54 -3.74 -10.67
CA TRP A 479 17.84 -3.93 -11.94
C TRP A 479 18.36 -2.94 -12.98
N VAL A 480 18.47 -3.41 -14.22
CA VAL A 480 18.66 -2.59 -15.41
C VAL A 480 17.43 -2.73 -16.27
N ILE A 481 16.68 -1.66 -16.46
CA ILE A 481 15.50 -1.63 -17.31
C ILE A 481 15.86 -0.91 -18.61
N LEU A 482 15.68 -1.62 -19.72
CA LEU A 482 16.05 -1.18 -21.05
C LEU A 482 14.83 -0.71 -21.85
N PRO A 483 14.99 0.34 -22.69
CA PRO A 483 13.89 0.87 -23.48
C PRO A 483 13.38 -0.12 -24.53
N PRO A 484 12.11 0.02 -25.00
CA PRO A 484 11.66 -0.64 -26.22
C PRO A 484 12.59 -0.34 -27.39
N HIS A 485 12.73 -1.30 -28.31
CA HIS A 485 13.63 -1.16 -29.49
C HIS A 485 15.08 -0.87 -29.11
N PHE A 486 15.52 -1.42 -27.99
CA PHE A 486 16.88 -1.21 -27.49
C PHE A 486 17.94 -1.58 -28.54
N ASP A 487 18.91 -0.70 -28.71
CA ASP A 487 20.06 -0.87 -29.62
C ASP A 487 21.35 -0.70 -28.82
N ALA A 488 22.06 -1.77 -28.55
CA ALA A 488 23.27 -1.77 -27.73
C ALA A 488 24.43 -0.93 -28.32
N THR A 489 24.31 -0.48 -29.57
CA THR A 489 25.32 0.40 -30.22
C THR A 489 25.10 1.88 -29.91
N LYS A 490 23.94 2.24 -29.35
CA LYS A 490 23.57 3.61 -28.96
C LYS A 490 23.87 3.86 -27.51
N LYS A 491 23.95 5.15 -27.16
CA LYS A 491 24.03 5.61 -25.77
C LYS A 491 22.71 6.23 -25.34
N TYR A 492 22.28 5.87 -24.13
CA TYR A 492 21.00 6.27 -23.56
C TYR A 492 21.20 7.14 -22.33
N PRO A 493 20.42 8.23 -22.17
CA PRO A 493 20.32 8.91 -20.90
C PRO A 493 19.82 7.94 -19.84
N THR A 494 20.35 8.02 -18.62
CA THR A 494 20.15 6.98 -17.61
C THR A 494 19.69 7.59 -16.29
N LEU A 495 18.72 6.94 -15.68
CA LEU A 495 18.13 7.30 -14.39
C LEU A 495 18.66 6.37 -13.30
N LEU A 496 19.18 6.94 -12.23
CA LEU A 496 19.30 6.24 -10.95
C LEU A 496 17.95 6.36 -10.22
N PHE A 497 17.29 5.27 -9.99
CA PHE A 497 16.07 5.22 -9.21
C PHE A 497 16.39 4.98 -7.73
N CYS A 498 16.07 5.94 -6.88
CA CYS A 498 16.22 5.87 -5.44
C CYS A 498 14.89 5.42 -4.83
N GLU A 499 14.86 4.21 -4.27
CA GLU A 499 13.66 3.62 -3.68
C GLU A 499 13.30 4.28 -2.35
N GLY A 500 12.00 4.33 -2.06
CA GLY A 500 11.41 4.81 -0.82
C GLY A 500 11.56 3.85 0.37
N GLY A 501 10.70 3.96 1.33
CA GLY A 501 10.70 3.18 2.57
C GLY A 501 11.17 3.98 3.78
N PRO A 502 12.37 3.71 4.33
CA PRO A 502 13.61 3.23 3.70
C PRO A 502 13.70 1.73 3.41
N GLN A 503 12.82 0.92 3.94
CA GLN A 503 12.85 -0.54 3.77
C GLN A 503 11.69 -1.01 2.87
N SER A 504 11.79 -0.73 1.56
CA SER A 504 10.85 -1.20 0.54
C SER A 504 11.63 -1.78 -0.66
N PRO A 505 11.45 -3.06 -1.04
CA PRO A 505 12.30 -3.70 -2.04
C PRO A 505 12.01 -3.18 -3.46
N VAL A 506 13.06 -3.01 -4.26
CA VAL A 506 12.90 -2.81 -5.71
C VAL A 506 12.72 -4.17 -6.37
N ARG A 507 11.47 -4.62 -6.41
CA ARG A 507 11.03 -5.87 -7.00
C ARG A 507 10.30 -5.64 -8.33
N GLN A 508 9.62 -6.63 -8.88
CA GLN A 508 8.93 -6.55 -10.17
C GLN A 508 7.57 -5.81 -10.10
N PHE A 509 7.49 -4.74 -9.31
CA PHE A 509 6.25 -3.99 -9.08
C PHE A 509 5.72 -3.29 -10.34
N TRP A 510 4.40 -3.20 -10.48
CA TRP A 510 3.72 -2.30 -11.40
C TRP A 510 3.15 -1.10 -10.64
N SER A 511 3.48 0.10 -11.08
CA SER A 511 2.99 1.34 -10.48
C SER A 511 2.37 2.26 -11.53
N TYR A 512 1.33 3.00 -11.17
CA TYR A 512 0.73 4.01 -12.04
C TYR A 512 1.35 5.41 -11.85
N ARG A 513 2.30 5.55 -10.94
CA ARG A 513 3.12 6.75 -10.73
C ARG A 513 4.57 6.49 -11.13
N TRP A 514 5.30 5.69 -10.36
CA TRP A 514 6.69 5.30 -10.61
C TRP A 514 6.72 4.04 -11.49
N ASN A 515 6.41 4.20 -12.77
CA ASN A 515 6.31 3.08 -13.70
C ASN A 515 7.58 2.98 -14.56
N PHE A 516 8.30 1.86 -14.46
CA PHE A 516 9.54 1.69 -15.22
C PHE A 516 9.30 1.49 -16.72
N MET A 517 8.17 0.90 -17.12
CA MET A 517 7.83 0.76 -18.54
C MET A 517 7.68 2.13 -19.21
N ILE A 518 7.02 3.11 -18.58
CA ILE A 518 6.89 4.45 -19.17
C ILE A 518 8.24 5.18 -19.20
N MET A 519 9.08 5.03 -18.15
CA MET A 519 10.42 5.63 -18.14
C MET A 519 11.27 5.09 -19.29
N ALA A 520 11.27 3.77 -19.47
CA ALA A 520 11.96 3.11 -20.57
C ALA A 520 11.38 3.52 -21.93
N SER A 521 10.05 3.61 -22.08
CA SER A 521 9.39 4.07 -23.31
C SER A 521 9.74 5.50 -23.70
N GLN A 522 10.08 6.35 -22.74
CA GLN A 522 10.60 7.70 -23.04
C GLN A 522 12.09 7.71 -23.42
N GLY A 523 12.72 6.54 -23.52
CA GLY A 523 14.09 6.36 -24.01
C GLY A 523 15.16 6.43 -22.93
N TYR A 524 14.81 6.26 -21.66
CA TYR A 524 15.75 6.18 -20.54
C TYR A 524 16.11 4.73 -20.21
N VAL A 525 17.37 4.48 -19.88
CA VAL A 525 17.77 3.30 -19.12
C VAL A 525 17.53 3.60 -17.64
N VAL A 526 16.96 2.64 -16.89
CA VAL A 526 16.74 2.81 -15.44
C VAL A 526 17.64 1.84 -14.67
N ILE A 527 18.42 2.38 -13.75
CA ILE A 527 19.24 1.63 -12.78
C ILE A 527 18.54 1.71 -11.43
N ALA A 528 18.10 0.56 -10.93
CA ALA A 528 17.29 0.49 -9.73
C ALA A 528 17.89 -0.49 -8.71
N PRO A 529 18.77 -0.01 -7.80
CA PRO A 529 19.50 -0.85 -6.86
C PRO A 529 18.68 -1.27 -5.65
N ASN A 530 18.88 -2.50 -5.20
CA ASN A 530 18.44 -3.00 -3.91
C ASN A 530 19.55 -2.79 -2.87
N ARG A 531 19.75 -1.54 -2.49
CA ARG A 531 20.76 -1.07 -1.54
C ARG A 531 20.53 -1.62 -0.14
N HIS A 532 21.52 -1.48 0.75
CA HIS A 532 21.33 -1.76 2.18
C HIS A 532 20.06 -1.10 2.73
N GLY A 533 19.32 -1.82 3.55
CA GLY A 533 18.02 -1.44 4.09
C GLY A 533 16.82 -2.01 3.35
N LEU A 534 16.97 -2.58 2.15
CA LEU A 534 15.82 -3.14 1.41
C LEU A 534 15.59 -4.62 1.81
N PRO A 535 14.33 -5.05 2.10
CA PRO A 535 14.03 -6.43 2.44
C PRO A 535 14.21 -7.40 1.26
N GLY A 536 14.29 -8.70 1.57
CA GLY A 536 14.48 -9.76 0.57
C GLY A 536 15.94 -10.16 0.36
N PHE A 537 16.85 -9.65 1.18
CA PHE A 537 18.29 -9.97 1.16
C PHE A 537 18.81 -10.37 2.55
N GLY A 538 17.89 -10.76 3.44
CA GLY A 538 18.15 -11.08 4.84
C GLY A 538 17.82 -9.92 5.78
N SER A 539 17.52 -10.26 7.05
CA SER A 539 17.14 -9.28 8.07
C SER A 539 18.30 -8.33 8.40
N GLU A 540 19.55 -8.82 8.44
CA GLU A 540 20.74 -7.99 8.65
C GLU A 540 20.86 -6.89 7.60
N TRP A 541 20.76 -7.24 6.31
CA TRP A 541 20.80 -6.28 5.21
C TRP A 541 19.72 -5.20 5.35
N CYS A 542 18.50 -5.61 5.75
CA CYS A 542 17.37 -4.68 5.94
C CYS A 542 17.60 -3.72 7.11
N GLU A 543 18.15 -4.21 8.23
CA GLU A 543 18.33 -3.43 9.46
C GLU A 543 19.51 -2.43 9.38
N GLU A 544 20.51 -2.68 8.54
CA GLU A 544 21.74 -1.87 8.47
C GLU A 544 21.51 -0.40 8.11
N ILE A 545 20.33 -0.03 7.59
CA ILE A 545 20.02 1.37 7.28
C ILE A 545 19.53 2.15 8.52
N SER A 546 18.96 1.46 9.52
CA SER A 546 18.38 2.13 10.70
C SER A 546 19.47 2.77 11.57
N GLY A 547 19.44 4.11 11.66
CA GLY A 547 20.47 4.93 12.30
C GLY A 547 21.62 5.33 11.38
N ASP A 548 21.57 4.98 10.08
CA ASP A 548 22.60 5.33 9.10
C ASP A 548 22.03 5.66 7.70
N TRP A 549 21.10 6.58 7.63
CA TRP A 549 20.47 7.00 6.37
C TRP A 549 21.42 7.64 5.36
N THR A 550 22.59 8.07 5.78
CA THR A 550 23.57 8.81 4.97
C THR A 550 24.90 8.09 4.79
N GLY A 551 24.95 6.82 5.21
CA GLY A 551 26.15 5.99 5.08
C GLY A 551 26.07 5.02 3.91
N GLN A 552 26.19 3.72 4.20
CA GLN A 552 26.34 2.66 3.19
C GLN A 552 25.25 2.69 2.10
N CYS A 553 24.00 2.97 2.44
CA CYS A 553 22.93 3.03 1.45
C CYS A 553 23.14 4.13 0.38
N MET A 554 23.82 5.22 0.72
CA MET A 554 24.18 6.27 -0.26
C MET A 554 25.36 5.85 -1.13
N ASP A 555 26.36 5.21 -0.54
CA ASP A 555 27.48 4.62 -1.27
C ASP A 555 27.01 3.54 -2.26
N ASP A 556 25.98 2.77 -1.89
CA ASP A 556 25.36 1.76 -2.74
C ASP A 556 24.71 2.37 -3.99
N TYR A 557 23.97 3.47 -3.84
CA TYR A 557 23.41 4.20 -4.98
C TYR A 557 24.50 4.66 -5.93
N LEU A 558 25.59 5.24 -5.41
CA LEU A 558 26.71 5.69 -6.21
C LEU A 558 27.47 4.51 -6.83
N THR A 559 27.64 3.41 -6.11
CA THR A 559 28.26 2.19 -6.62
C THR A 559 27.48 1.61 -7.80
N ALA A 560 26.15 1.53 -7.71
CA ALA A 560 25.31 0.98 -8.78
C ALA A 560 25.38 1.82 -10.06
N ILE A 561 25.30 3.16 -9.93
CA ILE A 561 25.34 4.04 -11.12
C ILE A 561 26.75 4.11 -11.71
N ASP A 562 27.80 4.05 -10.90
CA ASP A 562 29.19 4.03 -11.36
C ASP A 562 29.50 2.70 -12.09
N ASP A 563 29.06 1.55 -11.54
CA ASP A 563 29.18 0.26 -12.22
C ASP A 563 28.47 0.26 -13.58
N ALA A 564 27.22 0.78 -13.61
CA ALA A 564 26.46 0.88 -14.84
C ALA A 564 27.16 1.81 -15.87
N ALA A 565 27.64 2.97 -15.46
CA ALA A 565 28.32 3.92 -16.33
C ALA A 565 29.67 3.40 -16.88
N GLN A 566 30.32 2.53 -16.11
CA GLN A 566 31.63 1.97 -16.46
C GLN A 566 31.51 0.70 -17.30
N ASN A 567 30.55 -0.18 -16.97
CA ASN A 567 30.50 -1.55 -17.49
C ASN A 567 29.38 -1.77 -18.51
N LEU A 568 28.42 -0.82 -18.67
CA LEU A 568 27.36 -0.88 -19.66
C LEU A 568 27.62 0.15 -20.76
N PRO A 569 28.12 -0.28 -21.95
CA PRO A 569 28.56 0.65 -22.99
C PRO A 569 27.45 1.54 -23.55
N TYR A 570 26.19 1.15 -23.37
CA TYR A 570 25.02 1.91 -23.77
C TYR A 570 24.56 2.96 -22.75
N VAL A 571 25.12 2.97 -21.54
CA VAL A 571 24.89 4.05 -20.56
C VAL A 571 25.66 5.30 -20.96
N ASP A 572 24.95 6.42 -21.04
CA ASP A 572 25.60 7.72 -21.30
C ASP A 572 25.95 8.37 -19.97
N LYS A 573 27.22 8.26 -19.57
CA LYS A 573 27.72 8.83 -18.31
C LYS A 573 27.62 10.35 -18.21
N ASP A 574 27.46 11.05 -19.35
CA ASP A 574 27.31 12.49 -19.40
C ASP A 574 25.85 12.95 -19.35
N ARG A 575 24.90 12.01 -19.32
CA ARG A 575 23.44 12.23 -19.23
C ARG A 575 22.80 11.36 -18.15
N LEU A 576 23.23 11.54 -16.89
CA LEU A 576 22.71 10.84 -15.74
C LEU A 576 21.78 11.77 -14.93
N ALA A 577 20.69 11.24 -14.39
CA ALA A 577 19.85 11.89 -13.39
C ALA A 577 19.54 10.93 -12.23
N ALA A 578 19.29 11.46 -11.03
CA ALA A 578 18.78 10.68 -9.90
C ALA A 578 17.37 11.14 -9.56
N VAL A 579 16.48 10.15 -9.34
CA VAL A 579 15.06 10.37 -9.12
C VAL A 579 14.57 9.48 -7.99
N GLY A 580 13.61 9.96 -7.18
CA GLY A 580 13.07 9.15 -6.09
C GLY A 580 11.97 9.83 -5.31
N ALA A 581 11.23 9.04 -4.51
CA ALA A 581 10.17 9.52 -3.65
C ALA A 581 10.36 9.08 -2.19
N SER A 582 9.77 9.83 -1.25
CA SER A 582 9.81 9.50 0.17
C SER A 582 11.26 9.43 0.68
N PHE A 583 11.70 8.32 1.25
CA PHE A 583 13.13 8.12 1.52
C PHE A 583 13.99 8.28 0.24
N GLY A 584 13.49 7.85 -0.93
CA GLY A 584 14.18 8.10 -2.20
C GLY A 584 14.29 9.58 -2.54
N GLY A 585 13.28 10.39 -2.20
CA GLY A 585 13.33 11.85 -2.30
C GLY A 585 14.34 12.48 -1.33
N PHE A 586 14.43 11.97 -0.11
CA PHE A 586 15.51 12.30 0.83
C PHE A 586 16.88 11.96 0.26
N SER A 587 17.02 10.77 -0.33
CA SER A 587 18.27 10.33 -0.97
C SER A 587 18.70 11.28 -2.08
N VAL A 588 17.74 11.73 -2.89
CA VAL A 588 18.00 12.73 -3.96
C VAL A 588 18.47 14.06 -3.36
N TYR A 589 17.85 14.56 -2.30
CA TYR A 589 18.31 15.79 -1.63
C TYR A 589 19.70 15.64 -1.03
N TYR A 590 20.02 14.50 -0.45
CA TYR A 590 21.35 14.20 0.08
C TYR A 590 22.40 14.13 -1.05
N LEU A 591 22.09 13.36 -2.11
CA LEU A 591 22.96 13.22 -3.27
C LEU A 591 23.20 14.54 -3.98
N ALA A 592 22.26 15.49 -3.98
CA ALA A 592 22.45 16.81 -4.57
C ALA A 592 23.65 17.58 -3.98
N GLY A 593 24.03 17.25 -2.72
CA GLY A 593 25.25 17.78 -2.08
C GLY A 593 26.47 16.85 -2.12
N HIS A 594 26.33 15.59 -2.62
CA HIS A 594 27.34 14.55 -2.48
C HIS A 594 27.60 13.71 -3.74
N HIS A 595 27.11 14.14 -4.93
CA HIS A 595 27.19 13.34 -6.15
C HIS A 595 28.47 13.50 -6.98
N ASP A 596 29.38 14.38 -6.60
CA ASP A 596 30.67 14.63 -7.29
C ASP A 596 30.50 14.81 -8.80
N LYS A 597 29.55 15.68 -9.22
CA LYS A 597 29.25 16.02 -10.62
C LYS A 597 28.70 14.87 -11.49
N ARG A 598 28.29 13.73 -10.92
CA ARG A 598 27.75 12.61 -11.70
C ARG A 598 26.45 12.96 -12.42
N PHE A 599 25.51 13.60 -11.72
CA PHE A 599 24.18 13.88 -12.25
C PHE A 599 24.04 15.27 -12.85
N LYS A 600 23.19 15.39 -13.87
CA LYS A 600 22.87 16.64 -14.57
C LYS A 600 21.57 17.27 -14.08
N CYS A 601 20.67 16.48 -13.47
CA CYS A 601 19.48 16.96 -12.81
C CYS A 601 18.97 15.94 -11.78
N PHE A 602 18.06 16.43 -10.94
CA PHE A 602 17.41 15.68 -9.88
C PHE A 602 15.90 15.82 -9.93
N ILE A 603 15.17 14.78 -9.48
CA ILE A 603 13.73 14.84 -9.18
C ILE A 603 13.49 14.22 -7.81
N ALA A 604 13.02 15.00 -6.86
CA ALA A 604 12.68 14.56 -5.50
C ALA A 604 11.19 14.76 -5.25
N HIS A 605 10.46 13.66 -4.97
CA HIS A 605 9.05 13.69 -4.64
C HIS A 605 8.85 13.32 -3.16
N ALA A 606 8.11 14.15 -2.41
CA ALA A 606 7.74 13.91 -1.01
C ALA A 606 8.93 13.48 -0.14
N GLY A 607 10.11 14.08 -0.36
CA GLY A 607 11.36 13.72 0.32
C GLY A 607 11.59 14.52 1.59
N ALA A 608 12.22 13.91 2.59
CA ALA A 608 12.66 14.60 3.80
C ALA A 608 13.90 15.45 3.50
N PHE A 609 13.80 16.75 3.71
CA PHE A 609 14.88 17.72 3.47
C PHE A 609 15.57 18.14 4.77
N ASN A 610 14.79 18.36 5.82
CA ASN A 610 15.27 18.74 7.16
C ASN A 610 14.80 17.69 8.18
N LEU A 611 15.70 16.85 8.66
CA LEU A 611 15.39 15.75 9.56
C LEU A 611 15.00 16.20 10.96
N GLU A 612 15.46 17.37 11.42
CA GLU A 612 15.01 17.96 12.70
C GLU A 612 13.53 18.34 12.61
N SER A 613 13.12 19.00 11.51
CA SER A 613 11.72 19.33 11.26
C SER A 613 10.88 18.08 11.10
N MET A 614 11.34 17.12 10.29
CA MET A 614 10.61 15.86 10.06
C MET A 614 10.33 15.09 11.37
N TYR A 615 11.24 15.09 12.32
CA TYR A 615 11.04 14.41 13.61
C TYR A 615 9.76 14.87 14.33
N THR A 616 9.38 16.13 14.19
CA THR A 616 8.19 16.71 14.84
C THR A 616 7.02 16.93 13.89
N ASP A 617 7.25 16.88 12.57
CA ASP A 617 6.21 17.12 11.56
C ASP A 617 5.49 15.83 11.15
N THR A 618 6.15 14.67 11.24
CA THR A 618 5.52 13.37 10.95
C THR A 618 4.52 13.01 12.06
N GLU A 619 3.44 12.35 11.68
CA GLU A 619 2.46 11.84 12.64
C GLU A 619 2.91 10.51 13.30
N GLU A 620 3.88 9.80 12.71
CA GLU A 620 4.40 8.52 13.18
C GLU A 620 5.78 8.70 13.83
N VAL A 621 5.80 9.14 15.09
CA VAL A 621 7.05 9.42 15.82
C VAL A 621 7.84 8.13 16.09
N TRP A 622 7.17 6.94 16.17
CA TRP A 622 7.88 5.64 16.29
C TRP A 622 8.91 5.44 15.19
N PHE A 623 8.58 5.85 13.95
CA PHE A 623 9.49 5.79 12.81
C PHE A 623 10.76 6.61 13.08
N SER A 624 10.61 7.87 13.48
CA SER A 624 11.76 8.73 13.80
C SER A 624 12.56 8.20 14.99
N ASN A 625 11.91 7.69 16.03
CA ASN A 625 12.56 7.10 17.20
C ASN A 625 13.31 5.80 16.89
N TRP A 626 12.93 5.09 15.81
CA TRP A 626 13.67 3.91 15.36
C TRP A 626 14.80 4.28 14.41
N GLU A 627 14.49 5.11 13.40
CA GLU A 627 15.40 5.41 12.30
C GLU A 627 16.46 6.46 12.65
N TYR A 628 16.11 7.45 13.49
CA TYR A 628 17.03 8.52 13.91
C TYR A 628 17.58 8.34 15.31
N ASP A 629 17.08 7.36 16.05
CA ASP A 629 17.27 7.13 17.48
C ASP A 629 16.60 8.21 18.34
N ASP A 630 17.36 9.19 18.86
CA ASP A 630 16.86 10.16 19.82
C ASP A 630 16.31 11.44 19.16
N ALA A 631 15.45 12.13 19.86
CA ALA A 631 15.00 13.47 19.48
C ALA A 631 16.17 14.46 19.35
N TYR A 632 16.10 15.35 18.36
CA TYR A 632 17.19 16.30 18.06
C TYR A 632 17.53 17.28 19.20
N TRP A 633 16.61 17.53 20.14
CA TRP A 633 16.84 18.41 21.30
C TRP A 633 17.42 17.70 22.52
N ASN A 634 17.56 16.39 22.52
CA ASN A 634 18.15 15.66 23.64
C ASN A 634 19.65 15.98 23.77
N LYS A 635 20.09 16.32 24.99
CA LYS A 635 21.49 16.65 25.24
C LYS A 635 22.40 15.42 25.29
N ASP A 636 21.82 14.29 25.62
CA ASP A 636 22.46 12.96 25.76
C ASP A 636 22.15 12.04 24.56
N GLN A 637 22.11 12.62 23.37
CA GLN A 637 21.87 11.88 22.12
C GLN A 637 22.88 10.76 21.92
N THR A 638 22.40 9.66 21.28
CA THR A 638 23.28 8.62 20.75
C THR A 638 24.21 9.17 19.66
N ALA A 639 25.24 8.43 19.32
CA ALA A 639 26.12 8.78 18.20
C ALA A 639 25.36 8.79 16.87
N ASN A 640 24.42 7.85 16.68
CA ASN A 640 23.59 7.75 15.48
C ASN A 640 22.65 8.96 15.33
N ALA A 641 21.98 9.37 16.41
CA ALA A 641 21.12 10.57 16.39
C ALA A 641 21.90 11.82 15.98
N ARG A 642 23.07 12.06 16.59
CA ARG A 642 23.95 13.18 16.20
C ARG A 642 24.34 13.09 14.72
N LYS A 643 24.83 11.93 14.26
CA LYS A 643 25.18 11.71 12.85
C LYS A 643 24.03 12.01 11.92
N THR A 644 22.81 11.53 12.24
CA THR A 644 21.61 11.74 11.44
C THR A 644 21.29 13.22 11.25
N TYR A 645 21.24 14.02 12.34
CA TYR A 645 20.91 15.44 12.24
C TYR A 645 22.06 16.28 11.65
N GLU A 646 23.32 15.93 11.92
CA GLU A 646 24.48 16.58 11.32
C GLU A 646 24.56 16.35 9.81
N ASN A 647 24.07 15.20 9.33
CA ASN A 647 24.05 14.83 7.93
C ASN A 647 22.72 15.12 7.21
N SER A 648 21.81 15.84 7.85
CA SER A 648 20.54 16.22 7.23
C SER A 648 20.74 17.03 5.96
N PRO A 649 20.07 16.73 4.83
CA PRO A 649 20.33 17.34 3.52
C PRO A 649 20.35 18.86 3.49
N HIS A 650 19.49 19.53 4.28
CA HIS A 650 19.42 20.99 4.35
C HIS A 650 20.73 21.66 4.79
N ARG A 651 21.62 20.92 5.47
CA ARG A 651 22.92 21.42 5.94
C ARG A 651 23.99 21.46 4.82
N PHE A 652 23.73 20.84 3.68
CA PHE A 652 24.67 20.74 2.56
C PHE A 652 24.20 21.49 1.30
N VAL A 653 23.23 22.38 1.44
CA VAL A 653 22.71 23.20 0.34
C VAL A 653 23.82 24.08 -0.27
N ASP A 654 24.82 24.45 0.51
CA ASP A 654 26.01 25.19 0.04
C ASP A 654 26.81 24.44 -1.03
N LYS A 655 26.70 23.08 -1.08
CA LYS A 655 27.33 22.23 -2.09
C LYS A 655 26.44 21.96 -3.33
N TRP A 656 25.16 22.33 -3.27
CA TRP A 656 24.25 22.13 -4.39
C TRP A 656 24.60 23.02 -5.57
N ASP A 657 24.64 22.46 -6.77
CA ASP A 657 24.96 23.14 -8.01
C ASP A 657 24.21 22.62 -9.24
N THR A 658 23.35 21.64 -9.04
CA THR A 658 22.68 20.85 -10.08
C THR A 658 21.18 21.11 -10.06
N PRO A 659 20.52 21.28 -11.23
CA PRO A 659 19.07 21.51 -11.33
C PRO A 659 18.23 20.47 -10.61
N ILE A 660 17.16 20.90 -9.91
CA ILE A 660 16.28 20.02 -9.14
C ILE A 660 14.80 20.34 -9.32
N LEU A 661 13.99 19.30 -9.56
CA LEU A 661 12.53 19.37 -9.51
C LEU A 661 12.08 18.79 -8.17
N CYS A 662 11.36 19.60 -7.39
CA CYS A 662 10.72 19.19 -6.15
C CYS A 662 9.22 18.95 -6.42
N ILE A 663 8.65 17.84 -5.92
CA ILE A 663 7.22 17.53 -6.07
C ILE A 663 6.66 17.18 -4.69
N HIS A 664 5.44 17.67 -4.34
CA HIS A 664 4.83 17.35 -3.06
C HIS A 664 3.30 17.50 -3.08
N GLY A 665 2.61 16.69 -2.27
CA GLY A 665 1.19 16.86 -1.95
C GLY A 665 1.02 17.66 -0.64
N GLU A 666 0.06 18.59 -0.57
CA GLU A 666 -0.16 19.39 0.65
C GLU A 666 -0.84 18.60 1.77
N LEU A 667 -1.52 17.49 1.44
CA LEU A 667 -2.14 16.59 2.42
C LEU A 667 -1.21 15.45 2.87
N ASP A 668 0.07 15.56 2.59
CA ASP A 668 1.09 14.61 3.07
C ASP A 668 1.45 14.90 4.53
N TYR A 669 1.04 14.01 5.44
CA TYR A 669 1.35 14.12 6.87
C TYR A 669 2.40 13.12 7.32
N ARG A 670 2.83 12.21 6.45
CA ARG A 670 4.01 11.36 6.67
C ARG A 670 5.30 12.17 6.52
N ILE A 671 5.44 12.90 5.40
CA ILE A 671 6.51 13.87 5.13
C ILE A 671 5.86 15.16 4.66
N ASN A 672 5.76 16.14 5.54
CA ASN A 672 4.98 17.34 5.25
C ASN A 672 5.52 18.15 4.06
N ALA A 673 4.63 18.83 3.34
CA ALA A 673 4.93 19.59 2.12
C ALA A 673 5.99 20.70 2.32
N ASN A 674 6.16 21.21 3.54
CA ASN A 674 7.21 22.17 3.88
C ASN A 674 8.63 21.64 3.59
N GLN A 675 8.85 20.34 3.57
CA GLN A 675 10.12 19.71 3.21
C GLN A 675 10.46 20.00 1.75
N GLY A 676 9.54 19.72 0.82
CA GLY A 676 9.74 20.02 -0.62
C GLY A 676 9.81 21.53 -0.91
N MET A 677 8.96 22.33 -0.23
CA MET A 677 8.99 23.79 -0.35
C MET A 677 10.32 24.36 0.15
N GLY A 678 10.85 23.85 1.26
CA GLY A 678 12.13 24.26 1.81
C GLY A 678 13.29 23.97 0.87
N ALA A 679 13.34 22.77 0.30
CA ALA A 679 14.34 22.36 -0.68
C ALA A 679 14.32 23.25 -1.94
N PHE A 680 13.12 23.48 -2.50
CA PHE A 680 12.93 24.38 -3.63
C PHE A 680 13.41 25.80 -3.34
N ASN A 681 12.99 26.39 -2.22
CA ASN A 681 13.37 27.74 -1.83
C ASN A 681 14.89 27.85 -1.66
N ALA A 682 15.52 26.88 -1.00
CA ALA A 682 16.97 26.83 -0.81
C ALA A 682 17.72 26.80 -2.15
N ALA A 683 17.31 25.93 -3.08
CA ALA A 683 17.89 25.88 -4.43
C ALA A 683 17.75 27.21 -5.19
N ARG A 684 16.56 27.83 -5.16
CA ARG A 684 16.30 29.12 -5.84
C ARG A 684 17.10 30.27 -5.25
N LEU A 685 17.20 30.35 -3.93
CA LEU A 685 18.01 31.37 -3.24
C LEU A 685 19.51 31.24 -3.57
N ARG A 686 19.97 30.03 -3.85
CA ARG A 686 21.34 29.74 -4.30
C ARG A 686 21.56 29.99 -5.80
N GLY A 687 20.53 30.39 -6.55
CA GLY A 687 20.59 30.58 -8.00
C GLY A 687 20.59 29.28 -8.81
N ILE A 688 20.27 28.14 -8.19
CA ILE A 688 20.19 26.85 -8.85
C ILE A 688 18.85 26.78 -9.61
N PRO A 689 18.82 26.32 -10.87
CA PRO A 689 17.56 26.06 -11.56
C PRO A 689 16.71 25.06 -10.78
N ALA A 690 15.54 25.46 -10.36
CA ALA A 690 14.63 24.60 -9.62
C ALA A 690 13.17 24.90 -9.97
N GLU A 691 12.34 23.86 -9.97
CA GLU A 691 10.89 23.93 -10.09
C GLU A 691 10.23 23.21 -8.92
N LEU A 692 9.01 23.64 -8.55
CA LEU A 692 8.20 23.02 -7.51
C LEU A 692 6.82 22.70 -8.09
N LEU A 693 6.48 21.41 -8.16
CA LEU A 693 5.13 20.95 -8.46
C LEU A 693 4.43 20.59 -7.15
N ILE A 694 3.45 21.39 -6.76
CA ILE A 694 2.68 21.21 -5.54
C ILE A 694 1.24 20.81 -5.87
N PHE A 695 0.71 19.82 -5.18
CA PHE A 695 -0.67 19.35 -5.34
C PHE A 695 -1.46 19.66 -4.06
N PRO A 696 -2.39 20.63 -4.07
CA PRO A 696 -3.11 21.02 -2.87
C PRO A 696 -4.12 19.96 -2.38
N ASP A 697 -4.43 18.98 -3.19
CA ASP A 697 -5.47 17.97 -2.98
C ASP A 697 -4.97 16.52 -3.13
N GLU A 698 -3.65 16.31 -3.05
CA GLU A 698 -3.00 14.99 -2.98
C GLU A 698 -2.20 14.84 -1.68
N ASN A 699 -2.00 13.58 -1.29
CA ASN A 699 -1.25 13.18 -0.10
C ASN A 699 0.19 12.75 -0.45
N HIS A 700 0.72 11.76 0.26
CA HIS A 700 2.04 11.17 -0.02
C HIS A 700 2.13 10.52 -1.41
N TRP A 701 0.98 10.19 -2.00
CA TRP A 701 0.85 9.66 -3.36
C TRP A 701 0.10 10.65 -4.26
N VAL A 702 0.10 10.39 -5.57
CA VAL A 702 -0.70 11.13 -6.57
C VAL A 702 -1.72 10.16 -7.14
N LEU A 703 -2.98 10.32 -6.72
CA LEU A 703 -4.03 9.31 -6.92
C LEU A 703 -5.06 9.72 -7.96
N LYS A 704 -5.24 11.02 -8.21
CA LYS A 704 -6.23 11.52 -9.18
C LYS A 704 -5.69 11.48 -10.61
N PRO A 705 -6.51 11.08 -11.60
CA PRO A 705 -6.05 10.88 -12.98
C PRO A 705 -5.36 12.10 -13.60
N GLN A 706 -5.94 13.29 -13.47
CA GLN A 706 -5.35 14.51 -14.05
C GLN A 706 -4.04 14.89 -13.34
N ASN A 707 -3.97 14.74 -12.02
CA ASN A 707 -2.77 15.00 -11.26
C ASN A 707 -1.67 14.00 -11.61
N GLY A 708 -1.99 12.73 -11.78
CA GLY A 708 -1.04 11.69 -12.20
C GLY A 708 -0.46 11.96 -13.58
N ILE A 709 -1.28 12.38 -14.55
CA ILE A 709 -0.81 12.76 -15.89
C ILE A 709 0.05 14.03 -15.82
N LEU A 710 -0.36 15.05 -15.05
CA LEU A 710 0.42 16.27 -14.86
C LEU A 710 1.78 15.95 -14.23
N TRP A 711 1.80 15.08 -13.22
CA TRP A 711 3.02 14.60 -12.59
C TRP A 711 3.98 13.97 -13.61
N GLN A 712 3.50 13.03 -14.43
CA GLN A 712 4.31 12.33 -15.42
C GLN A 712 4.79 13.24 -16.52
N ARG A 713 3.95 14.14 -17.03
CA ARG A 713 4.35 15.12 -18.05
C ARG A 713 5.43 16.07 -17.53
N THR A 714 5.26 16.62 -16.31
CA THR A 714 6.25 17.51 -15.70
C THR A 714 7.56 16.77 -15.43
N TYR A 715 7.49 15.52 -14.96
CA TYR A 715 8.63 14.65 -14.73
C TYR A 715 9.47 14.45 -16.00
N PHE A 716 8.85 14.06 -17.13
CA PHE A 716 9.55 13.84 -18.38
C PHE A 716 9.98 15.14 -19.07
N GLU A 717 9.22 16.22 -18.96
CA GLU A 717 9.61 17.53 -19.44
C GLU A 717 10.89 18.01 -18.75
N TRP A 718 10.99 17.84 -17.42
CA TRP A 718 12.19 18.15 -16.66
C TRP A 718 13.39 17.33 -17.12
N LEU A 719 13.25 16.01 -17.20
CA LEU A 719 14.35 15.13 -17.67
C LEU A 719 14.80 15.46 -19.09
N ASN A 720 13.85 15.67 -20.01
CA ASN A 720 14.15 16.01 -21.41
C ASN A 720 14.91 17.32 -21.54
N ARG A 721 14.65 18.29 -20.67
CA ARG A 721 15.35 19.59 -20.65
C ARG A 721 16.83 19.44 -20.28
N TRP A 722 17.16 18.53 -19.36
CA TRP A 722 18.52 18.45 -18.78
C TRP A 722 19.36 17.29 -19.30
N ILE A 723 18.74 16.15 -19.61
CA ILE A 723 19.42 14.94 -20.07
C ILE A 723 18.79 14.33 -21.33
N GLY A 724 17.75 14.92 -21.89
CA GLY A 724 17.12 14.49 -23.11
C GLY A 724 18.06 14.52 -24.33
N LYS A 725 17.51 14.19 -25.53
CA LYS A 725 18.25 14.13 -26.79
C LYS A 725 18.74 15.49 -27.23
#